data_daec9a411a836e20ddb858107a55d990
#
_entry.id   daec9a411a836e20ddb858107a55d990
#
_cell.length_a   1.000
_cell.length_b   1.000
_cell.length_c   1.000
_cell.angle_alpha   90.00
_cell.angle_beta   90.00
_cell.angle_gamma   90.00
#
_symmetry.space_group_name_H-M   'P 1'
#
loop_
_entity.id
_entity.type
_entity.pdbx_description
1 polymer ?
#
loop_
_entity_poly.entity_id
_entity_poly.type
_entity_poly.pdbx_seq_one_letter_code
_entity_poly.pdbx_strand_id
1 'polypeptide(L)'
;MVTQRLGILLLASAAIAACLSAQERAGGTPVRDARVGLKAGWWDAAQAAWNMRLVSTSKPPAEFIPTEPGDFSYMNSDVAFKGNYVIQGNFQGYSIWDVTDPSQPKLVHAERCPEQQNDVSVYKNLLFLSGESQNGRVDCGPQGVQAPASPERFRGVRVIDISDLTKPRIVANVQTCRGSHTHTLVTDPKDTSVVYIYVSGQAPVRPAEELAGCSGALPYQDTASARFRIDIIRVPLAHPEQASIVSRPRIFEALNAPPSHGPSSTDSATATHFADSASATGAYVIKFQGSPIVLPPPFVQPLLDSIAKKNGRTAANGADSAALRGAIQGIIDAEFGAPKGPTGQPMGPDQCHDITVYPQMGLAGGACAGYGLLLDIRDPAHPVRLAAASDSNFAYWHSATFSNDATKVIFTDEWGGGVAPRCRATDKPEWGADAIFTLENRRALQFRGYYKPAAPQTSTENCVAHNGNVIPVPGRDIMIQGWYQGGVSLFDFTDPAHPMEIAYFDRGPMDSTKLEMAGSWSAYWYNGYIYSTEISRGLDVFELQPSALLSQNEIDAAKLVKVAYQNVQDQQRATWPASFVVARAYVDQLERSKGLPADRISAVRTSLTNAERASGASRKNALTALATQLDRDAAGSADSKKVLAVAAVARALAR
;
A
#
# COMPACT_ATOMS: atom_id res chain seq x y z
N MET A 1 48.01 -14.39 45.15
CA MET A 1 46.62 -14.70 44.78
C MET A 1 45.97 -13.51 44.09
N VAL A 2 46.50 -13.16 42.92
CA VAL A 2 45.90 -12.16 42.02
C VAL A 2 46.37 -12.54 40.62
N THR A 3 45.79 -13.54 39.99
CA THR A 3 45.97 -13.88 38.58
C THR A 3 44.96 -14.99 38.19
N GLN A 4 43.68 -14.67 38.19
CA GLN A 4 42.63 -15.53 37.55
C GLN A 4 41.27 -14.80 37.55
N ARG A 5 41.21 -13.60 36.94
CA ARG A 5 39.92 -12.97 36.57
C ARG A 5 40.09 -11.99 35.40
N LEU A 6 40.79 -12.40 34.34
CA LEU A 6 40.92 -11.57 33.12
C LEU A 6 40.74 -12.42 31.85
N GLY A 7 39.89 -13.43 31.90
CA GLY A 7 39.69 -14.35 30.79
C GLY A 7 38.27 -14.56 30.29
N ILE A 8 37.27 -13.83 30.79
CA ILE A 8 35.84 -14.07 30.46
C ILE A 8 35.12 -12.82 29.89
N LEU A 9 35.83 -11.72 29.67
CA LEU A 9 35.22 -10.48 29.09
C LEU A 9 35.61 -10.18 27.64
N LEU A 10 36.19 -11.11 26.92
CA LEU A 10 36.61 -10.94 25.51
C LEU A 10 35.91 -11.90 24.52
N LEU A 11 34.89 -12.65 24.98
CA LEU A 11 34.10 -13.55 24.12
C LEU A 11 32.64 -13.13 23.95
N ALA A 12 32.21 -11.99 24.54
CA ALA A 12 30.84 -11.47 24.37
C ALA A 12 30.74 -10.30 23.37
N SER A 13 31.85 -9.82 22.81
CA SER A 13 31.88 -8.69 21.86
C SER A 13 32.01 -9.09 20.39
N ALA A 14 32.07 -10.38 20.08
CA ALA A 14 32.21 -10.88 18.72
C ALA A 14 30.90 -11.43 18.11
N ALA A 15 29.78 -11.40 18.85
CA ALA A 15 28.49 -11.94 18.40
C ALA A 15 27.47 -10.87 17.95
N ILE A 16 27.80 -9.58 18.02
CA ILE A 16 26.89 -8.48 17.65
C ILE A 16 27.26 -7.83 16.29
N ALA A 17 28.38 -8.22 15.70
CA ALA A 17 28.81 -7.71 14.38
C ALA A 17 28.46 -8.64 13.19
N ALA A 18 27.62 -9.65 13.37
CA ALA A 18 27.33 -10.66 12.33
C ALA A 18 25.90 -10.58 11.74
N CYS A 19 25.15 -9.48 11.95
CA CYS A 19 23.81 -9.28 11.39
C CYS A 19 23.71 -8.13 10.39
N LEU A 20 24.81 -7.68 9.81
CA LEU A 20 24.80 -6.76 8.67
C LEU A 20 25.59 -7.41 7.53
N SER A 21 24.87 -7.97 6.59
CA SER A 21 25.32 -8.48 5.26
C SER A 21 25.16 -9.99 5.04
N ALA A 22 23.97 -10.45 4.82
CA ALA A 22 23.72 -11.73 4.14
C ALA A 22 23.94 -11.62 2.61
N GLN A 23 24.83 -10.74 2.16
CA GLN A 23 25.28 -10.63 0.76
C GLN A 23 26.79 -10.62 0.60
N GLU A 24 27.55 -11.20 1.52
CA GLU A 24 28.96 -11.49 1.28
C GLU A 24 29.07 -12.72 0.39
N ARG A 25 29.24 -12.49 -0.91
CA ARG A 25 29.89 -13.46 -1.81
C ARG A 25 31.36 -13.53 -1.38
N ALA A 26 31.82 -14.75 -1.12
CA ALA A 26 33.18 -15.01 -0.72
C ALA A 26 34.20 -14.21 -1.55
N GLY A 27 34.96 -13.30 -0.92
CA GLY A 27 36.24 -12.77 -1.42
C GLY A 27 36.20 -11.62 -2.42
N GLY A 28 35.09 -10.89 -2.61
CA GLY A 28 35.02 -9.71 -3.50
C GLY A 28 34.82 -8.40 -2.73
N THR A 29 35.32 -7.29 -3.28
CA THR A 29 34.93 -5.93 -2.87
C THR A 29 33.42 -5.84 -2.80
N PRO A 30 32.77 -5.16 -1.79
CA PRO A 30 31.33 -5.00 -1.75
C PRO A 30 30.84 -4.44 -3.08
N VAL A 31 30.06 -5.21 -3.82
CA VAL A 31 29.47 -4.72 -5.07
C VAL A 31 28.45 -3.66 -4.68
N ARG A 32 28.68 -2.41 -5.12
CA ARG A 32 27.71 -1.32 -4.91
C ARG A 32 26.37 -1.74 -5.48
N ASP A 33 25.29 -1.55 -4.73
CA ASP A 33 23.93 -1.80 -5.22
C ASP A 33 23.69 -0.99 -6.50
N ALA A 34 23.18 -1.64 -7.54
CA ALA A 34 23.03 -1.04 -8.86
C ALA A 34 22.01 0.11 -8.89
N ARG A 35 21.16 0.22 -7.88
CA ARG A 35 20.20 1.32 -7.74
C ARG A 35 20.85 2.64 -7.32
N VAL A 36 22.00 2.59 -6.68
CA VAL A 36 22.65 3.78 -6.11
C VAL A 36 23.24 4.67 -7.19
N GLY A 37 22.71 5.90 -7.31
CA GLY A 37 23.21 6.94 -8.21
C GLY A 37 22.86 6.73 -9.68
N LEU A 38 21.66 6.22 -9.93
CA LEU A 38 21.11 6.16 -11.28
C LEU A 38 20.95 7.58 -11.87
N LYS A 39 21.14 7.70 -13.19
CA LYS A 39 20.93 8.95 -13.92
C LYS A 39 19.46 9.39 -13.82
N ALA A 40 19.24 10.64 -13.46
CA ALA A 40 17.93 11.28 -13.44
C ALA A 40 17.36 11.48 -14.86
N GLY A 41 16.03 11.54 -14.95
CA GLY A 41 15.32 11.91 -16.18
C GLY A 41 13.83 11.59 -16.14
N TRP A 42 13.03 12.35 -16.88
CA TRP A 42 11.59 12.08 -16.98
C TRP A 42 11.33 10.80 -17.76
N TRP A 43 11.79 10.76 -19.02
CA TRP A 43 11.56 9.64 -19.93
C TRP A 43 12.81 8.79 -20.21
N ASP A 44 13.97 9.27 -19.80
CA ASP A 44 15.29 8.70 -20.10
C ASP A 44 16.14 8.44 -18.84
N ALA A 45 15.49 8.34 -17.68
CA ALA A 45 16.16 7.92 -16.45
C ALA A 45 16.84 6.56 -16.62
N ALA A 46 18.01 6.40 -16.02
CA ALA A 46 18.68 5.10 -15.98
C ALA A 46 17.86 4.10 -15.15
N GLN A 47 18.06 2.81 -15.41
CA GLN A 47 17.29 1.74 -14.77
C GLN A 47 18.24 0.72 -14.16
N ALA A 48 17.81 0.12 -13.05
CA ALA A 48 18.44 -1.04 -12.45
C ALA A 48 17.38 -2.12 -12.18
N ALA A 49 17.73 -3.37 -12.45
CA ALA A 49 16.85 -4.51 -12.19
C ALA A 49 17.65 -5.71 -11.70
N TRP A 50 17.03 -6.49 -10.83
CA TRP A 50 17.58 -7.76 -10.34
C TRP A 50 16.46 -8.78 -10.18
N ASN A 51 16.62 -9.95 -10.80
CA ASN A 51 15.65 -11.04 -10.82
C ASN A 51 14.24 -10.63 -11.31
N MET A 52 14.15 -9.48 -11.99
CA MET A 52 12.93 -8.91 -12.56
C MET A 52 13.29 -8.22 -13.88
N ARG A 53 12.39 -8.24 -14.85
CA ARG A 53 12.56 -7.58 -16.15
C ARG A 53 11.37 -6.67 -16.45
N LEU A 54 11.65 -5.45 -16.86
CA LEU A 54 10.64 -4.56 -17.43
C LEU A 54 10.21 -5.12 -18.80
N VAL A 55 8.93 -5.36 -18.98
CA VAL A 55 8.32 -5.86 -20.22
C VAL A 55 7.90 -4.69 -21.09
N SER A 56 7.21 -3.70 -20.51
CA SER A 56 6.76 -2.50 -21.21
C SER A 56 6.53 -1.34 -20.27
N THR A 57 6.57 -0.12 -20.81
CA THR A 57 6.11 1.11 -20.18
C THR A 57 5.12 1.79 -21.11
N SER A 58 3.91 2.04 -20.67
CA SER A 58 2.89 2.81 -21.41
C SER A 58 2.77 4.20 -20.80
N LYS A 59 3.04 5.24 -21.60
CA LYS A 59 2.87 6.62 -21.16
C LYS A 59 1.41 6.91 -20.82
N PRO A 60 1.13 7.84 -19.87
CA PRO A 60 -0.24 8.28 -19.64
C PRO A 60 -0.91 8.76 -20.91
N PRO A 61 -2.27 8.73 -21.00
CA PRO A 61 -3.00 9.44 -22.07
C PRO A 61 -2.56 10.90 -22.17
N ALA A 62 -2.60 11.47 -23.39
CA ALA A 62 -2.08 12.82 -23.64
C ALA A 62 -2.69 13.89 -22.72
N GLU A 63 -3.98 13.75 -22.40
CA GLU A 63 -4.74 14.62 -21.49
C GLU A 63 -4.32 14.50 -20.01
N PHE A 64 -3.55 13.47 -19.67
CA PHE A 64 -3.02 13.22 -18.33
C PHE A 64 -1.51 13.47 -18.21
N ILE A 65 -0.89 14.01 -19.25
CA ILE A 65 0.51 14.41 -19.22
C ILE A 65 0.57 15.92 -18.92
N PRO A 66 1.21 16.34 -17.80
CA PRO A 66 1.38 17.77 -17.50
C PRO A 66 2.41 18.40 -18.42
N THR A 67 2.43 19.74 -18.45
CA THR A 67 3.45 20.51 -19.20
C THR A 67 4.83 20.43 -18.55
N GLU A 68 4.87 20.30 -17.22
CA GLU A 68 6.10 20.21 -16.43
C GLU A 68 6.10 18.89 -15.64
N PRO A 69 7.26 18.23 -15.50
CA PRO A 69 7.35 17.02 -14.70
C PRO A 69 7.06 17.30 -13.22
N GLY A 70 6.48 16.31 -12.53
CA GLY A 70 6.22 16.39 -11.10
C GLY A 70 5.00 17.23 -10.70
N ASP A 71 4.17 17.67 -11.65
CA ASP A 71 2.90 18.35 -11.33
C ASP A 71 1.96 17.40 -10.60
N PHE A 72 1.74 17.70 -9.32
CA PHE A 72 0.93 16.91 -8.41
C PHE A 72 -0.50 16.69 -8.92
N SER A 73 -1.04 17.62 -9.71
CA SER A 73 -2.41 17.52 -10.22
C SER A 73 -2.61 16.46 -11.31
N TYR A 74 -1.53 15.88 -11.84
CA TYR A 74 -1.54 14.91 -12.93
C TYR A 74 -1.01 13.53 -12.53
N MET A 75 -0.84 13.28 -11.24
CA MET A 75 -0.31 11.99 -10.77
C MET A 75 -1.22 10.84 -11.16
N ASN A 76 -0.61 9.73 -11.61
CA ASN A 76 -1.29 8.46 -11.64
C ASN A 76 -1.40 7.92 -10.22
N SER A 77 -2.57 7.40 -9.87
CA SER A 77 -2.83 6.74 -8.59
C SER A 77 -2.86 5.22 -8.75
N ASP A 78 -3.76 4.54 -8.07
CA ASP A 78 -3.78 3.09 -8.00
C ASP A 78 -4.43 2.41 -9.20
N VAL A 79 -4.39 1.08 -9.26
CA VAL A 79 -4.92 0.27 -10.37
C VAL A 79 -5.85 -0.83 -9.89
N ALA A 80 -6.90 -1.10 -10.68
CA ALA A 80 -7.77 -2.25 -10.55
C ALA A 80 -7.72 -3.10 -11.82
N PHE A 81 -8.03 -4.40 -11.68
CA PHE A 81 -7.92 -5.37 -12.77
C PHE A 81 -9.22 -6.12 -13.02
N LYS A 82 -9.58 -6.27 -14.29
CA LYS A 82 -10.74 -7.06 -14.73
C LYS A 82 -10.40 -7.84 -16.01
N GLY A 83 -10.28 -9.16 -15.91
CA GLY A 83 -9.91 -9.99 -17.06
C GLY A 83 -8.58 -9.56 -17.67
N ASN A 84 -8.60 -9.07 -18.91
CA ASN A 84 -7.42 -8.55 -19.61
C ASN A 84 -7.31 -7.02 -19.56
N TYR A 85 -8.00 -6.37 -18.65
CA TYR A 85 -8.00 -4.92 -18.54
C TYR A 85 -7.40 -4.45 -17.22
N VAL A 86 -6.61 -3.39 -17.32
CA VAL A 86 -6.11 -2.58 -16.20
C VAL A 86 -6.85 -1.25 -16.22
N ILE A 87 -7.45 -0.89 -15.10
CA ILE A 87 -8.07 0.42 -14.89
C ILE A 87 -7.14 1.19 -13.97
N GLN A 88 -6.61 2.31 -14.45
CA GLN A 88 -5.64 3.13 -13.74
C GLN A 88 -6.26 4.47 -13.36
N GLY A 89 -6.23 4.80 -12.08
CA GLY A 89 -6.63 6.10 -11.58
C GLY A 89 -5.57 7.17 -11.92
N ASN A 90 -6.04 8.40 -12.01
CA ASN A 90 -5.22 9.58 -12.21
C ASN A 90 -5.93 10.78 -11.56
N PHE A 91 -5.19 11.75 -11.02
CA PHE A 91 -5.80 12.93 -10.39
C PHE A 91 -6.67 13.76 -11.36
N GLN A 92 -6.51 13.57 -12.67
CA GLN A 92 -7.38 14.17 -13.70
C GLN A 92 -8.52 13.25 -14.14
N GLY A 93 -8.58 11.98 -13.68
CA GLY A 93 -9.60 11.02 -14.09
C GLY A 93 -9.14 9.57 -13.98
N TYR A 94 -9.42 8.76 -15.00
CA TYR A 94 -8.95 7.37 -15.06
C TYR A 94 -8.74 6.92 -16.52
N SER A 95 -7.97 5.86 -16.70
CA SER A 95 -7.74 5.22 -17.99
C SER A 95 -7.98 3.72 -17.93
N ILE A 96 -8.38 3.13 -19.05
CA ILE A 96 -8.61 1.70 -19.22
C ILE A 96 -7.64 1.19 -20.28
N TRP A 97 -6.83 0.21 -19.92
CA TRP A 97 -5.81 -0.41 -20.77
C TRP A 97 -6.16 -1.86 -21.05
N ASP A 98 -6.14 -2.27 -22.31
CA ASP A 98 -6.14 -3.69 -22.72
C ASP A 98 -4.69 -4.22 -22.61
N VAL A 99 -4.48 -5.19 -21.74
CA VAL A 99 -3.21 -5.86 -21.49
C VAL A 99 -3.22 -7.32 -21.95
N THR A 100 -4.05 -7.66 -22.94
CA THR A 100 -4.04 -8.99 -23.56
C THR A 100 -2.64 -9.36 -24.03
N ASP A 101 -1.91 -8.39 -24.58
CA ASP A 101 -0.45 -8.46 -24.78
C ASP A 101 0.25 -7.53 -23.78
N PRO A 102 0.81 -8.05 -22.68
CA PRO A 102 1.48 -7.22 -21.68
C PRO A 102 2.72 -6.47 -22.19
N SER A 103 3.26 -6.87 -23.37
CA SER A 103 4.38 -6.17 -23.99
C SER A 103 3.94 -4.92 -24.77
N GLN A 104 2.64 -4.79 -25.07
CA GLN A 104 2.05 -3.69 -25.83
C GLN A 104 0.65 -3.33 -25.30
N PRO A 105 0.53 -2.82 -24.06
CA PRO A 105 -0.75 -2.36 -23.54
C PRO A 105 -1.39 -1.33 -24.47
N LYS A 106 -2.70 -1.45 -24.69
CA LYS A 106 -3.45 -0.55 -25.58
C LYS A 106 -4.44 0.27 -24.80
N LEU A 107 -4.42 1.59 -24.96
CA LEU A 107 -5.44 2.46 -24.39
C LEU A 107 -6.79 2.17 -25.02
N VAL A 108 -7.79 1.81 -24.21
CA VAL A 108 -9.18 1.58 -24.62
C VAL A 108 -10.00 2.84 -24.39
N HIS A 109 -9.81 3.49 -23.25
CA HIS A 109 -10.55 4.68 -22.86
C HIS A 109 -9.75 5.51 -21.86
N ALA A 110 -9.95 6.83 -21.92
CA ALA A 110 -9.53 7.76 -20.87
C ALA A 110 -10.69 8.71 -20.59
N GLU A 111 -11.04 8.88 -19.32
CA GLU A 111 -12.14 9.75 -18.87
C GLU A 111 -11.61 10.85 -17.99
N ARG A 112 -11.90 12.09 -18.32
CA ARG A 112 -11.51 13.22 -17.50
C ARG A 112 -12.56 13.50 -16.42
N CYS A 113 -12.16 13.35 -15.18
CA CYS A 113 -12.97 13.61 -14.00
C CYS A 113 -12.05 14.11 -12.88
N PRO A 114 -11.67 15.40 -12.88
CA PRO A 114 -10.67 15.92 -11.96
C PRO A 114 -11.10 15.76 -10.51
N GLU A 115 -10.29 15.04 -9.76
CA GLU A 115 -10.45 14.80 -8.32
C GLU A 115 -9.06 14.72 -7.69
N GLN A 116 -8.99 14.55 -6.39
CA GLN A 116 -7.78 14.14 -5.73
C GLN A 116 -7.79 12.61 -5.62
N GLN A 117 -6.74 11.96 -6.10
CA GLN A 117 -6.50 10.52 -6.18
C GLN A 117 -7.28 9.78 -7.28
N ASN A 118 -8.62 9.80 -7.32
CA ASN A 118 -9.40 8.91 -8.18
C ASN A 118 -9.02 7.42 -8.00
N ASP A 119 -8.89 6.97 -6.73
CA ASP A 119 -8.65 5.57 -6.43
C ASP A 119 -9.76 4.70 -7.03
N VAL A 120 -9.39 3.53 -7.57
CA VAL A 120 -10.27 2.70 -8.41
C VAL A 120 -10.47 1.31 -7.84
N SER A 121 -11.70 0.79 -7.94
CA SER A 121 -11.97 -0.64 -7.81
C SER A 121 -13.04 -1.10 -8.80
N VAL A 122 -13.05 -2.39 -9.14
CA VAL A 122 -13.96 -2.95 -10.15
C VAL A 122 -14.60 -4.24 -9.67
N TYR A 123 -15.89 -4.39 -9.96
CA TYR A 123 -16.60 -5.64 -9.75
C TYR A 123 -17.68 -5.84 -10.82
N LYS A 124 -17.63 -6.97 -11.54
CA LYS A 124 -18.48 -7.23 -12.72
C LYS A 124 -18.38 -6.07 -13.73
N ASN A 125 -19.49 -5.36 -13.97
CA ASN A 125 -19.56 -4.23 -14.90
C ASN A 125 -19.63 -2.88 -14.17
N LEU A 126 -19.21 -2.83 -12.92
CA LEU A 126 -19.17 -1.60 -12.14
C LEU A 126 -17.72 -1.22 -11.82
N LEU A 127 -17.40 0.03 -12.08
CA LEU A 127 -16.20 0.71 -11.62
C LEU A 127 -16.60 1.65 -10.48
N PHE A 128 -15.81 1.66 -9.44
CA PHE A 128 -15.96 2.57 -8.30
C PHE A 128 -14.78 3.53 -8.31
N LEU A 129 -15.05 4.82 -8.08
CA LEU A 129 -14.05 5.88 -8.16
C LEU A 129 -14.18 6.78 -6.93
N SER A 130 -13.08 6.93 -6.19
CA SER A 130 -12.99 7.82 -5.02
C SER A 130 -12.98 9.29 -5.40
N GLY A 131 -13.52 10.14 -4.53
CA GLY A 131 -13.41 11.59 -4.65
C GLY A 131 -13.42 12.28 -3.29
N GLU A 132 -12.44 13.15 -3.07
CA GLU A 132 -12.34 13.94 -1.84
C GLU A 132 -11.95 15.41 -2.07
N SER A 133 -11.69 15.78 -3.32
CA SER A 133 -11.25 17.13 -3.67
C SER A 133 -12.20 18.22 -3.17
N GLN A 134 -11.65 19.33 -2.74
CA GLN A 134 -12.42 20.53 -2.42
C GLN A 134 -13.13 21.11 -3.66
N ASN A 135 -12.61 20.80 -4.85
CA ASN A 135 -13.07 21.33 -6.12
C ASN A 135 -13.84 20.28 -6.97
N GLY A 136 -13.91 19.02 -6.54
CA GLY A 136 -14.62 17.95 -7.26
C GLY A 136 -16.07 18.31 -7.56
N ARG A 137 -16.58 17.87 -8.71
CA ARG A 137 -17.95 18.13 -9.18
C ARG A 137 -18.71 16.84 -9.43
N VAL A 138 -20.03 16.89 -9.18
CA VAL A 138 -20.93 15.74 -9.45
C VAL A 138 -20.96 15.33 -10.93
N ASP A 139 -20.68 16.26 -11.85
CA ASP A 139 -20.68 16.08 -13.31
C ASP A 139 -19.28 15.94 -13.91
N CYS A 140 -18.24 15.78 -13.08
CA CYS A 140 -16.82 15.73 -13.52
C CYS A 140 -16.35 16.99 -14.26
N GLY A 141 -17.04 18.12 -14.15
CA GLY A 141 -16.71 19.34 -14.86
C GLY A 141 -15.34 19.91 -14.46
N PRO A 142 -14.48 20.25 -15.44
CA PRO A 142 -13.10 20.71 -15.17
C PRO A 142 -13.02 22.10 -14.51
N GLN A 143 -14.12 22.86 -14.50
CA GLN A 143 -14.19 24.18 -13.86
C GLN A 143 -14.13 24.12 -12.33
N GLY A 144 -14.38 22.92 -11.75
CA GLY A 144 -14.39 22.72 -10.31
C GLY A 144 -15.51 23.46 -9.57
N VAL A 145 -15.46 23.46 -8.25
CA VAL A 145 -16.37 24.17 -7.35
C VAL A 145 -15.57 25.12 -6.48
N GLN A 146 -15.81 26.43 -6.60
CA GLN A 146 -15.09 27.45 -5.84
C GLN A 146 -15.87 27.97 -4.62
N ALA A 147 -17.19 27.78 -4.58
CA ALA A 147 -18.02 28.23 -3.47
C ALA A 147 -17.69 27.46 -2.18
N PRO A 148 -17.71 28.09 -0.99
CA PRO A 148 -17.49 27.41 0.29
C PRO A 148 -18.44 26.23 0.54
N ALA A 149 -19.70 26.36 0.13
CA ALA A 149 -20.71 25.29 0.12
C ALA A 149 -21.41 25.27 -1.23
N SER A 150 -21.61 24.07 -1.80
CA SER A 150 -22.29 23.91 -3.09
C SER A 150 -22.86 22.52 -3.26
N PRO A 151 -24.12 22.40 -3.73
CA PRO A 151 -24.71 21.11 -4.07
C PRO A 151 -24.04 20.43 -5.28
N GLU A 152 -23.27 21.17 -6.07
CA GLU A 152 -22.51 20.64 -7.20
C GLU A 152 -21.19 19.98 -6.78
N ARG A 153 -20.73 20.18 -5.52
CA ARG A 153 -19.51 19.55 -5.05
C ARG A 153 -19.73 18.07 -4.84
N PHE A 154 -18.80 17.29 -5.37
CA PHE A 154 -18.74 15.86 -5.14
C PHE A 154 -17.63 15.54 -4.12
N ARG A 155 -17.95 14.69 -3.15
CA ARG A 155 -17.03 13.98 -2.27
C ARG A 155 -17.65 12.67 -1.83
N GLY A 156 -17.03 11.55 -2.15
CA GLY A 156 -17.56 10.22 -1.86
C GLY A 156 -17.10 9.18 -2.87
N VAL A 157 -18.01 8.30 -3.29
CA VAL A 157 -17.72 7.25 -4.28
C VAL A 157 -18.68 7.35 -5.45
N ARG A 158 -18.13 7.42 -6.66
CA ARG A 158 -18.90 7.28 -7.91
C ARG A 158 -19.06 5.82 -8.24
N VAL A 159 -20.24 5.45 -8.70
CA VAL A 159 -20.52 4.13 -9.29
C VAL A 159 -20.70 4.34 -10.78
N ILE A 160 -19.89 3.65 -11.58
CA ILE A 160 -19.79 3.84 -13.02
C ILE A 160 -20.06 2.49 -13.69
N ASP A 161 -21.03 2.47 -14.63
CA ASP A 161 -21.29 1.32 -15.48
C ASP A 161 -20.24 1.26 -16.60
N ILE A 162 -19.48 0.18 -16.63
CA ILE A 162 -18.46 -0.14 -17.61
C ILE A 162 -18.81 -1.37 -18.45
N SER A 163 -20.11 -1.62 -18.68
CA SER A 163 -20.55 -2.69 -19.58
C SER A 163 -20.02 -2.49 -21.02
N ASP A 164 -19.91 -1.22 -21.44
CA ASP A 164 -19.14 -0.80 -22.60
C ASP A 164 -17.91 -0.02 -22.11
N LEU A 165 -16.73 -0.64 -22.20
CA LEU A 165 -15.46 -0.05 -21.75
C LEU A 165 -15.06 1.21 -22.51
N THR A 166 -15.65 1.44 -23.70
CA THR A 166 -15.38 2.64 -24.51
C THR A 166 -16.33 3.79 -24.21
N LYS A 167 -17.40 3.53 -23.43
CA LYS A 167 -18.45 4.50 -23.07
C LYS A 167 -18.90 4.32 -21.62
N PRO A 168 -18.03 4.48 -20.64
CA PRO A 168 -18.40 4.42 -19.23
C PRO A 168 -19.49 5.44 -18.90
N ARG A 169 -20.35 5.11 -17.92
CA ARG A 169 -21.47 5.98 -17.55
C ARG A 169 -21.67 6.01 -16.02
N ILE A 170 -21.63 7.17 -15.43
CA ILE A 170 -21.97 7.35 -14.01
C ILE A 170 -23.42 6.92 -13.77
N VAL A 171 -23.65 5.99 -12.86
CA VAL A 171 -24.98 5.50 -12.47
C VAL A 171 -25.37 5.94 -11.07
N ALA A 172 -24.40 6.22 -10.19
CA ALA A 172 -24.65 6.82 -8.87
C ALA A 172 -23.47 7.67 -8.41
N ASN A 173 -23.78 8.70 -7.62
CA ASN A 173 -22.83 9.51 -6.87
C ASN A 173 -23.19 9.40 -5.37
N VAL A 174 -22.50 8.54 -4.63
CA VAL A 174 -22.73 8.38 -3.19
C VAL A 174 -21.89 9.38 -2.43
N GLN A 175 -22.53 10.42 -1.92
CA GLN A 175 -21.89 11.51 -1.20
C GLN A 175 -21.60 11.10 0.25
N THR A 176 -20.41 11.43 0.76
CA THR A 176 -20.02 11.26 2.16
C THR A 176 -19.64 12.59 2.81
N CYS A 177 -19.61 12.63 4.14
CA CYS A 177 -19.30 13.86 4.86
C CYS A 177 -17.81 14.26 4.78
N ARG A 178 -16.90 13.29 4.54
CA ARG A 178 -15.46 13.50 4.54
C ARG A 178 -14.77 13.03 3.25
N GLY A 179 -15.55 12.85 2.17
CA GLY A 179 -15.00 12.34 0.92
C GLY A 179 -14.55 10.89 1.00
N SER A 180 -13.80 10.47 0.01
CA SER A 180 -13.17 9.18 -0.10
C SER A 180 -11.77 9.39 -0.67
N HIS A 181 -10.74 9.29 0.16
CA HIS A 181 -9.34 9.30 -0.26
C HIS A 181 -9.05 8.02 -1.01
N THR A 182 -9.23 6.91 -0.33
CA THR A 182 -9.31 5.57 -0.89
C THR A 182 -10.65 4.95 -0.50
N HIS A 183 -11.03 3.87 -1.17
CA HIS A 183 -12.17 3.06 -0.77
C HIS A 183 -11.86 1.58 -0.92
N THR A 184 -12.52 0.75 -0.14
CA THR A 184 -12.33 -0.69 -0.23
C THR A 184 -13.59 -1.39 -0.69
N LEU A 185 -13.51 -2.11 -1.80
CA LEU A 185 -14.58 -2.98 -2.26
C LEU A 185 -14.60 -4.26 -1.40
N VAL A 186 -15.75 -4.59 -0.84
CA VAL A 186 -15.96 -5.75 0.03
C VAL A 186 -17.04 -6.64 -0.56
N THR A 187 -16.67 -7.85 -0.94
CA THR A 187 -17.63 -8.88 -1.36
C THR A 187 -18.21 -9.60 -0.13
N ASP A 188 -19.48 -9.98 -0.21
CA ASP A 188 -20.08 -10.88 0.77
C ASP A 188 -20.10 -12.30 0.22
N PRO A 189 -19.34 -13.25 0.81
CA PRO A 189 -19.39 -14.65 0.36
C PRO A 189 -20.76 -15.31 0.49
N LYS A 190 -21.68 -14.74 1.27
CA LYS A 190 -23.03 -15.26 1.51
C LYS A 190 -24.07 -14.63 0.60
N ASP A 191 -23.83 -13.42 0.08
CA ASP A 191 -24.74 -12.69 -0.81
C ASP A 191 -24.00 -12.06 -1.99
N THR A 192 -23.99 -12.74 -3.13
CA THR A 192 -23.35 -12.27 -4.35
C THR A 192 -24.20 -11.29 -5.17
N SER A 193 -25.38 -10.88 -4.67
CA SER A 193 -26.26 -9.88 -5.29
C SER A 193 -25.88 -8.45 -4.92
N VAL A 194 -24.99 -8.27 -3.94
CA VAL A 194 -24.53 -6.97 -3.45
C VAL A 194 -23.01 -6.94 -3.29
N VAL A 195 -22.45 -5.74 -3.28
CA VAL A 195 -21.12 -5.45 -2.74
C VAL A 195 -21.22 -4.29 -1.77
N TYR A 196 -20.22 -4.20 -0.89
CA TYR A 196 -20.10 -3.09 0.04
C TYR A 196 -18.84 -2.28 -0.31
N ILE A 197 -18.87 -1.00 0.00
CA ILE A 197 -17.73 -0.11 -0.14
C ILE A 197 -17.46 0.51 1.23
N TYR A 198 -16.26 0.30 1.77
CA TYR A 198 -15.81 0.94 3.00
C TYR A 198 -15.13 2.25 2.65
N VAL A 199 -15.54 3.33 3.31
CA VAL A 199 -15.00 4.66 3.15
C VAL A 199 -14.61 5.21 4.52
N SER A 200 -13.33 5.49 4.71
CA SER A 200 -12.89 6.11 5.96
C SER A 200 -13.14 7.63 5.97
N GLY A 201 -12.86 8.31 4.87
CA GLY A 201 -12.98 9.75 4.73
C GLY A 201 -11.88 10.52 5.47
N GLN A 202 -11.02 11.21 4.73
CA GLN A 202 -9.88 11.95 5.27
C GLN A 202 -10.05 13.46 5.16
N ALA A 203 -10.84 13.92 4.20
CA ALA A 203 -11.07 15.36 4.00
C ALA A 203 -11.78 16.02 5.20
N PRO A 204 -11.68 17.34 5.36
CA PRO A 204 -12.45 18.10 6.32
C PRO A 204 -13.95 17.82 6.20
N VAL A 205 -14.64 17.79 7.33
CA VAL A 205 -16.10 17.55 7.34
C VAL A 205 -16.82 18.65 6.56
N ARG A 206 -17.70 18.27 5.64
CA ARG A 206 -18.52 19.21 4.85
C ARG A 206 -19.50 19.94 5.76
N PRO A 207 -19.80 21.22 5.48
CA PRO A 207 -20.85 21.93 6.22
C PRO A 207 -22.23 21.33 5.94
N ALA A 208 -23.13 21.40 6.92
CA ALA A 208 -24.47 20.83 6.81
C ALA A 208 -25.32 21.48 5.70
N GLU A 209 -25.00 22.71 5.32
CA GLU A 209 -25.62 23.43 4.21
C GLU A 209 -25.24 22.82 2.85
N GLU A 210 -24.10 22.14 2.75
CA GLU A 210 -23.66 21.44 1.54
C GLU A 210 -24.19 20.01 1.50
N LEU A 211 -24.13 19.31 2.63
CA LEU A 211 -24.66 17.95 2.77
C LEU A 211 -25.31 17.78 4.15
N ALA A 212 -26.64 17.69 4.15
CA ALA A 212 -27.41 17.53 5.38
C ALA A 212 -26.96 16.29 6.18
N GLY A 213 -26.91 16.43 7.50
CA GLY A 213 -26.51 15.36 8.41
C GLY A 213 -25.00 15.22 8.62
N CYS A 214 -24.18 16.08 8.02
CA CYS A 214 -22.75 16.16 8.32
C CYS A 214 -22.50 17.03 9.54
N SER A 215 -21.78 16.47 10.54
CA SER A 215 -21.37 17.17 11.75
C SER A 215 -19.88 16.97 11.98
N GLY A 216 -19.14 18.06 12.14
CA GLY A 216 -17.71 18.07 12.50
C GLY A 216 -17.45 18.03 14.00
N ALA A 217 -18.50 18.08 14.85
CA ALA A 217 -18.39 17.97 16.29
C ALA A 217 -17.77 16.63 16.71
N LEU A 218 -17.19 16.56 17.91
CA LEU A 218 -16.63 15.31 18.43
C LEU A 218 -17.76 14.34 18.86
N PRO A 219 -17.54 13.03 18.85
CA PRO A 219 -18.60 12.04 19.13
C PRO A 219 -19.30 12.19 20.49
N TYR A 220 -18.60 12.70 21.48
CA TYR A 220 -19.16 12.96 22.81
C TYR A 220 -20.02 14.25 22.86
N GLN A 221 -19.91 15.10 21.86
CA GLN A 221 -20.72 16.33 21.70
C GLN A 221 -21.94 16.09 20.80
N ASP A 222 -21.77 15.24 19.76
CA ASP A 222 -22.81 14.92 18.79
C ASP A 222 -22.66 13.47 18.32
N THR A 223 -23.66 12.66 18.57
CA THR A 223 -23.69 11.25 18.13
C THR A 223 -23.76 11.09 16.62
N ALA A 224 -24.19 12.13 15.88
CA ALA A 224 -24.18 12.17 14.42
C ALA A 224 -22.81 12.58 13.82
N SER A 225 -21.80 12.80 14.67
CA SER A 225 -20.43 13.18 14.23
C SER A 225 -19.94 12.33 13.06
N ALA A 226 -19.42 12.99 12.03
CA ALA A 226 -18.75 12.35 10.89
C ALA A 226 -17.31 11.91 11.19
N ARG A 227 -16.81 12.22 12.38
CA ARG A 227 -15.48 11.85 12.85
C ARG A 227 -15.52 10.52 13.61
N PHE A 228 -14.39 9.81 13.66
CA PHE A 228 -14.23 8.55 14.40
C PHE A 228 -15.17 7.41 13.93
N ARG A 229 -15.47 7.37 12.64
CA ARG A 229 -16.29 6.32 12.01
C ARG A 229 -15.81 6.06 10.60
N ILE A 230 -16.27 4.94 10.03
CA ILE A 230 -16.24 4.71 8.59
C ILE A 230 -17.69 4.70 8.06
N ASP A 231 -17.87 5.04 6.80
CA ASP A 231 -19.17 4.94 6.11
C ASP A 231 -19.18 3.65 5.28
N ILE A 232 -20.21 2.82 5.42
CA ILE A 232 -20.41 1.59 4.65
C ILE A 232 -21.48 1.83 3.62
N ILE A 233 -21.09 1.81 2.34
CA ILE A 233 -22.01 1.93 1.21
C ILE A 233 -22.38 0.52 0.77
N ARG A 234 -23.68 0.24 0.63
CA ARG A 234 -24.22 -0.98 0.02
C ARG A 234 -24.60 -0.70 -1.42
N VAL A 235 -24.15 -1.55 -2.35
CA VAL A 235 -24.41 -1.43 -3.79
C VAL A 235 -25.16 -2.67 -4.27
N PRO A 236 -26.47 -2.60 -4.52
CA PRO A 236 -27.21 -3.67 -5.16
C PRO A 236 -26.77 -3.83 -6.62
N LEU A 237 -26.29 -5.01 -7.02
CA LEU A 237 -25.70 -5.19 -8.35
C LEU A 237 -26.72 -5.14 -9.49
N ALA A 238 -28.01 -5.45 -9.21
CA ALA A 238 -29.07 -5.34 -10.20
C ALA A 238 -29.57 -3.88 -10.35
N HIS A 239 -29.37 -3.06 -9.33
CA HIS A 239 -29.82 -1.67 -9.24
C HIS A 239 -28.74 -0.79 -8.62
N PRO A 240 -27.58 -0.62 -9.30
CA PRO A 240 -26.45 0.14 -8.74
C PRO A 240 -26.78 1.62 -8.49
N GLU A 241 -27.78 2.17 -9.14
CA GLU A 241 -28.32 3.51 -8.90
C GLU A 241 -28.92 3.68 -7.48
N GLN A 242 -29.21 2.58 -6.78
CA GLN A 242 -29.71 2.57 -5.41
C GLN A 242 -28.57 2.45 -4.37
N ALA A 243 -27.33 2.61 -4.79
CA ALA A 243 -26.19 2.62 -3.87
C ALA A 243 -26.36 3.68 -2.78
N SER A 244 -26.21 3.28 -1.51
CA SER A 244 -26.42 4.17 -0.38
C SER A 244 -25.64 3.73 0.86
N ILE A 245 -25.38 4.68 1.78
CA ILE A 245 -24.76 4.39 3.07
C ILE A 245 -25.78 3.66 3.96
N VAL A 246 -25.42 2.44 4.39
CA VAL A 246 -26.30 1.59 5.22
C VAL A 246 -25.88 1.53 6.69
N SER A 247 -24.61 1.81 7.00
CA SER A 247 -24.11 1.84 8.38
C SER A 247 -22.91 2.77 8.53
N ARG A 248 -22.59 3.10 9.79
CA ARG A 248 -21.50 4.01 10.15
C ARG A 248 -20.78 3.52 11.41
N PRO A 249 -20.08 2.37 11.35
CA PRO A 249 -19.44 1.76 12.52
C PRO A 249 -18.31 2.63 13.06
N ARG A 250 -18.21 2.70 14.40
CA ARG A 250 -17.20 3.45 15.14
C ARG A 250 -16.06 2.54 15.55
N ILE A 251 -15.19 2.18 14.60
CA ILE A 251 -14.09 1.24 14.81
C ILE A 251 -12.92 1.82 15.62
N PHE A 252 -12.93 3.14 15.91
CA PHE A 252 -11.86 3.86 16.59
C PHE A 252 -12.11 4.08 18.10
N GLU A 253 -13.25 3.66 18.62
CA GLU A 253 -13.62 3.90 20.03
C GLU A 253 -12.59 3.32 21.00
N ALA A 254 -12.35 4.03 22.10
CA ALA A 254 -11.43 3.66 23.17
C ALA A 254 -9.96 3.48 22.73
N LEU A 255 -9.53 4.10 21.65
CA LEU A 255 -8.11 4.23 21.30
C LEU A 255 -7.56 5.55 21.86
N ASN A 256 -6.39 5.49 22.46
CA ASN A 256 -5.62 6.66 22.89
C ASN A 256 -4.87 7.27 21.70
N ALA A 257 -4.29 8.46 21.90
CA ALA A 257 -3.34 9.01 20.94
C ALA A 257 -2.18 8.02 20.74
N PRO A 258 -1.85 7.66 19.48
CA PRO A 258 -0.80 6.70 19.20
C PRO A 258 0.58 7.29 19.52
N PRO A 259 1.56 6.44 19.88
CA PRO A 259 2.95 6.87 19.85
C PRO A 259 3.34 7.21 18.40
N SER A 260 4.27 8.15 18.26
CA SER A 260 4.81 8.56 16.95
C SER A 260 6.22 9.10 17.15
N HIS A 261 7.00 9.14 16.06
CA HIS A 261 8.29 9.82 16.07
C HIS A 261 8.21 11.17 15.34
N GLY A 262 9.12 12.06 15.66
CA GLY A 262 9.32 13.32 14.94
C GLY A 262 10.20 13.14 13.68
N PRO A 263 10.61 14.25 13.06
CA PRO A 263 11.54 14.23 11.94
C PRO A 263 12.90 13.66 12.35
N SER A 264 13.70 13.21 11.38
CA SER A 264 15.10 12.87 11.63
C SER A 264 15.87 14.11 12.10
N SER A 265 17.01 13.90 12.78
CA SER A 265 17.88 15.01 13.20
C SER A 265 18.36 15.86 12.02
N THR A 266 18.67 15.21 10.89
CA THR A 266 19.08 15.87 9.64
C THR A 266 17.94 16.72 9.05
N ASP A 267 16.73 16.15 8.96
CA ASP A 267 15.57 16.87 8.44
C ASP A 267 15.17 18.03 9.37
N SER A 268 15.25 17.83 10.69
CA SER A 268 14.98 18.87 11.68
C SER A 268 15.95 20.04 11.55
N ALA A 269 17.25 19.77 11.40
CA ALA A 269 18.27 20.80 11.19
C ALA A 269 18.04 21.56 9.88
N THR A 270 17.76 20.86 8.79
CA THR A 270 17.48 21.48 7.48
C THR A 270 16.21 22.33 7.53
N ALA A 271 15.12 21.80 8.10
CA ALA A 271 13.86 22.53 8.24
C ALA A 271 14.03 23.78 9.14
N THR A 272 14.80 23.69 10.21
CA THR A 272 15.09 24.82 11.09
C THR A 272 15.86 25.91 10.36
N HIS A 273 16.94 25.55 9.65
CA HIS A 273 17.74 26.51 8.89
C HIS A 273 16.90 27.22 7.80
N PHE A 274 16.07 26.46 7.08
CA PHE A 274 15.16 27.02 6.07
C PHE A 274 14.11 27.96 6.69
N ALA A 275 13.50 27.54 7.79
CA ALA A 275 12.49 28.31 8.50
C ALA A 275 13.05 29.62 9.08
N ASP A 276 14.26 29.59 9.66
CA ASP A 276 14.96 30.77 10.18
C ASP A 276 15.25 31.77 9.05
N SER A 277 15.77 31.28 7.92
CA SER A 277 16.04 32.11 6.73
C SER A 277 14.76 32.75 6.17
N ALA A 278 13.68 31.96 6.06
CA ALA A 278 12.39 32.42 5.58
C ALA A 278 11.73 33.43 6.56
N SER A 279 11.84 33.17 7.86
CA SER A 279 11.34 34.06 8.91
C SER A 279 12.03 35.45 8.86
N ALA A 280 13.35 35.46 8.61
CA ALA A 280 14.12 36.70 8.45
C ALA A 280 13.63 37.57 7.26
N THR A 281 13.04 36.93 6.24
CA THR A 281 12.44 37.63 5.08
C THR A 281 10.94 37.92 5.26
N GLY A 282 10.38 37.62 6.44
CA GLY A 282 8.99 37.92 6.78
C GLY A 282 7.99 36.82 6.47
N ALA A 283 8.41 35.59 6.16
CA ALA A 283 7.52 34.47 5.98
C ALA A 283 6.82 34.05 7.28
N TYR A 284 5.69 33.35 7.17
CA TYR A 284 4.98 32.77 8.32
C TYR A 284 5.50 31.37 8.59
N VAL A 285 6.03 31.17 9.81
CA VAL A 285 6.56 29.88 10.26
C VAL A 285 5.70 29.37 11.40
N ILE A 286 5.36 28.10 11.37
CA ILE A 286 4.64 27.36 12.42
C ILE A 286 5.42 26.10 12.81
N LYS A 287 5.06 25.47 13.92
CA LYS A 287 5.46 24.09 14.24
C LYS A 287 4.33 23.14 13.88
N PHE A 288 4.65 22.14 13.09
CA PHE A 288 3.72 21.07 12.75
C PHE A 288 4.41 19.71 12.84
N GLN A 289 3.84 18.77 13.58
CA GLN A 289 4.42 17.45 13.85
C GLN A 289 5.89 17.49 14.29
N GLY A 290 6.21 18.46 15.12
CA GLY A 290 7.57 18.65 15.68
C GLY A 290 8.57 19.37 14.79
N SER A 291 8.22 19.69 13.54
CA SER A 291 9.05 20.44 12.58
C SER A 291 8.58 21.86 12.38
N PRO A 292 9.50 22.84 12.18
CA PRO A 292 9.13 24.15 11.67
C PRO A 292 8.76 24.04 10.19
N ILE A 293 7.63 24.67 9.81
CA ILE A 293 7.13 24.72 8.43
C ILE A 293 6.89 26.17 8.05
N VAL A 294 7.35 26.56 6.84
CA VAL A 294 7.04 27.84 6.23
C VAL A 294 5.70 27.73 5.49
N LEU A 295 4.73 28.54 5.89
CA LEU A 295 3.42 28.55 5.25
C LEU A 295 3.49 29.25 3.90
N PRO A 296 2.95 28.65 2.83
CA PRO A 296 2.95 29.28 1.51
C PRO A 296 2.00 30.47 1.46
N PRO A 297 2.30 31.52 0.65
CA PRO A 297 1.46 32.70 0.51
C PRO A 297 -0.02 32.42 0.21
N PRO A 298 -0.40 31.47 -0.65
CA PRO A 298 -1.80 31.15 -0.91
C PRO A 298 -2.58 30.66 0.32
N PHE A 299 -1.92 30.08 1.32
CA PHE A 299 -2.55 29.71 2.59
C PHE A 299 -2.69 30.91 3.54
N VAL A 300 -1.70 31.79 3.55
CA VAL A 300 -1.63 32.94 4.46
C VAL A 300 -2.54 34.08 4.02
N GLN A 301 -2.64 34.36 2.72
CA GLN A 301 -3.35 35.51 2.18
C GLN A 301 -4.85 35.54 2.53
N PRO A 302 -5.61 34.44 2.43
CA PRO A 302 -7.02 34.42 2.85
C PRO A 302 -7.23 34.73 4.33
N LEU A 303 -6.29 34.32 5.19
CA LEU A 303 -6.33 34.63 6.62
C LEU A 303 -6.10 36.11 6.88
N LEU A 304 -5.14 36.71 6.18
CA LEU A 304 -4.90 38.17 6.22
C LEU A 304 -6.10 38.98 5.73
N ASP A 305 -6.70 38.56 4.62
CA ASP A 305 -7.88 39.21 4.05
C ASP A 305 -9.08 39.13 5.01
N SER A 306 -9.25 38.00 5.68
CA SER A 306 -10.28 37.81 6.71
C SER A 306 -10.09 38.77 7.89
N ILE A 307 -8.86 38.93 8.39
CA ILE A 307 -8.52 39.88 9.47
C ILE A 307 -8.77 41.34 9.01
N ALA A 308 -8.31 41.69 7.81
CA ALA A 308 -8.52 43.03 7.24
C ALA A 308 -10.02 43.35 7.15
N LYS A 309 -10.82 42.44 6.59
CA LYS A 309 -12.28 42.59 6.47
C LYS A 309 -12.96 42.73 7.84
N LYS A 310 -12.58 41.94 8.83
CA LYS A 310 -13.09 42.05 10.21
C LYS A 310 -12.79 43.42 10.81
N ASN A 311 -11.69 44.03 10.43
CA ASN A 311 -11.28 45.35 10.87
C ASN A 311 -11.75 46.49 9.93
N GLY A 312 -12.72 46.21 9.03
CA GLY A 312 -13.33 47.18 8.12
C GLY A 312 -12.41 47.66 6.98
N ARG A 313 -11.39 46.86 6.60
CA ARG A 313 -10.44 47.20 5.55
C ARG A 313 -10.56 46.28 4.34
N THR A 314 -10.16 46.79 3.18
CA THR A 314 -10.15 46.01 1.93
C THR A 314 -8.82 45.31 1.68
N ALA A 315 -7.76 45.67 2.40
CA ALA A 315 -6.45 45.05 2.31
C ALA A 315 -5.79 44.97 3.70
N ALA A 316 -4.99 43.94 3.91
CA ALA A 316 -4.26 43.76 5.15
C ALA A 316 -3.08 44.74 5.26
N ASN A 317 -2.75 45.11 6.48
CA ASN A 317 -1.63 46.00 6.81
C ASN A 317 -0.65 45.33 7.81
N GLY A 318 0.38 46.06 8.25
CA GLY A 318 1.38 45.53 9.16
C GLY A 318 0.83 45.10 10.53
N ALA A 319 -0.23 45.78 11.03
CA ALA A 319 -0.88 45.37 12.28
C ALA A 319 -1.65 44.04 12.11
N ASP A 320 -2.29 43.81 10.96
CA ASP A 320 -2.97 42.53 10.64
C ASP A 320 -1.96 41.39 10.51
N SER A 321 -0.81 41.65 9.88
CA SER A 321 0.29 40.70 9.79
C SER A 321 0.85 40.32 11.17
N ALA A 322 1.00 41.31 12.05
CA ALA A 322 1.45 41.04 13.43
C ALA A 322 0.41 40.25 14.21
N ALA A 323 -0.87 40.57 14.10
CA ALA A 323 -1.96 39.85 14.72
C ALA A 323 -2.02 38.39 14.22
N LEU A 324 -1.90 38.17 12.90
CA LEU A 324 -1.87 36.81 12.36
C LEU A 324 -0.66 36.02 12.84
N ARG A 325 0.54 36.59 12.92
CA ARG A 325 1.74 35.93 13.46
C ARG A 325 1.52 35.44 14.90
N GLY A 326 0.83 36.21 15.74
CA GLY A 326 0.50 35.81 17.10
C GLY A 326 -0.57 34.71 17.20
N ALA A 327 -1.44 34.60 16.19
CA ALA A 327 -2.59 33.68 16.21
C ALA A 327 -2.39 32.41 15.39
N ILE A 328 -1.49 32.42 14.39
CA ILE A 328 -1.46 31.38 13.34
C ILE A 328 -1.14 29.99 13.86
N GLN A 329 -0.26 29.86 14.87
CA GLN A 329 0.00 28.56 15.49
C GLN A 329 -1.26 27.98 16.11
N GLY A 330 -2.02 28.79 16.86
CA GLY A 330 -3.28 28.36 17.45
C GLY A 330 -4.36 28.00 16.43
N ILE A 331 -4.40 28.68 15.29
CA ILE A 331 -5.29 28.35 14.18
C ILE A 331 -4.93 26.96 13.62
N ILE A 332 -3.66 26.72 13.36
CA ILE A 332 -3.16 25.43 12.86
C ILE A 332 -3.41 24.30 13.86
N ASP A 333 -3.12 24.55 15.14
CA ASP A 333 -3.34 23.55 16.21
C ASP A 333 -4.83 23.20 16.38
N ALA A 334 -5.72 24.16 16.16
CA ALA A 334 -7.17 23.95 16.23
C ALA A 334 -7.69 23.16 15.01
N GLU A 335 -7.13 23.42 13.82
CA GLU A 335 -7.59 22.80 12.57
C GLU A 335 -6.98 21.41 12.36
N PHE A 336 -5.67 21.26 12.60
CA PHE A 336 -4.90 20.05 12.28
C PHE A 336 -4.34 19.33 13.51
N GLY A 337 -4.54 19.87 14.72
CA GLY A 337 -4.11 19.24 15.96
C GLY A 337 -4.95 18.00 16.29
N ALA A 338 -4.36 17.08 17.08
CA ALA A 338 -5.10 15.93 17.57
C ALA A 338 -6.36 16.36 18.34
N PRO A 339 -7.55 15.80 18.02
CA PRO A 339 -8.78 16.11 18.77
C PRO A 339 -8.59 15.79 20.25
N LYS A 340 -9.18 16.61 21.11
CA LYS A 340 -9.09 16.43 22.57
C LYS A 340 -10.41 15.88 23.11
N GLY A 341 -10.31 14.88 23.98
CA GLY A 341 -11.44 14.30 24.71
C GLY A 341 -12.02 15.25 25.77
N PRO A 342 -13.08 14.83 26.47
CA PRO A 342 -13.78 15.66 27.45
C PRO A 342 -12.91 16.18 28.59
N THR A 343 -11.84 15.46 28.93
CA THR A 343 -10.87 15.82 29.99
C THR A 343 -9.61 16.49 29.46
N GLY A 344 -9.58 16.85 28.14
CA GLY A 344 -8.47 17.58 27.51
C GLY A 344 -7.32 16.70 26.99
N GLN A 345 -7.33 15.38 27.20
CA GLN A 345 -6.33 14.47 26.67
C GLN A 345 -6.52 14.29 25.14
N PRO A 346 -5.41 14.10 24.38
CA PRO A 346 -5.51 13.77 22.97
C PRO A 346 -6.31 12.47 22.76
N MET A 347 -7.20 12.49 21.76
CA MET A 347 -7.95 11.31 21.33
C MET A 347 -7.11 10.46 20.38
N GLY A 348 -7.54 9.21 20.14
CA GLY A 348 -6.96 8.31 19.16
C GLY A 348 -7.28 8.73 17.72
N PRO A 349 -6.95 7.84 16.74
CA PRO A 349 -7.19 8.11 15.33
C PRO A 349 -8.67 8.26 15.05
N ASP A 350 -9.01 9.11 14.09
CA ASP A 350 -10.37 9.36 13.64
C ASP A 350 -10.64 8.93 12.20
N GLN A 351 -9.63 8.32 11.56
CA GLN A 351 -9.66 7.88 10.18
C GLN A 351 -8.66 6.74 9.92
N CYS A 352 -8.88 5.98 8.84
CA CYS A 352 -7.88 5.11 8.23
C CYS A 352 -7.40 5.73 6.92
N HIS A 353 -6.18 5.38 6.48
CA HIS A 353 -5.81 5.54 5.10
C HIS A 353 -6.44 4.38 4.31
N ASP A 354 -5.93 3.17 4.44
CA ASP A 354 -6.46 1.99 3.78
C ASP A 354 -7.08 0.99 4.77
N ILE A 355 -8.08 0.25 4.29
CA ILE A 355 -8.65 -0.91 4.97
C ILE A 355 -8.58 -2.08 4.01
N THR A 356 -7.58 -2.94 4.16
CA THR A 356 -7.45 -4.14 3.32
C THR A 356 -8.34 -5.26 3.83
N VAL A 357 -9.24 -5.74 2.98
CA VAL A 357 -10.19 -6.79 3.33
C VAL A 357 -9.75 -8.15 2.82
N TYR A 358 -10.07 -9.19 3.58
CA TYR A 358 -9.88 -10.59 3.22
C TYR A 358 -11.19 -11.36 3.46
N PRO A 359 -12.19 -11.22 2.54
CA PRO A 359 -13.56 -11.70 2.77
C PRO A 359 -13.64 -13.20 3.05
N GLN A 360 -12.86 -14.04 2.36
CA GLN A 360 -12.86 -15.48 2.55
C GLN A 360 -12.37 -15.89 3.96
N MET A 361 -11.62 -15.02 4.63
CA MET A 361 -11.14 -15.24 6.00
C MET A 361 -11.99 -14.50 7.04
N GLY A 362 -12.92 -13.63 6.59
CA GLY A 362 -13.76 -12.79 7.43
C GLY A 362 -12.99 -11.73 8.20
N LEU A 363 -11.84 -11.29 7.67
CA LEU A 363 -10.92 -10.36 8.32
C LEU A 363 -10.68 -9.12 7.47
N ALA A 364 -10.34 -8.01 8.13
CA ALA A 364 -9.72 -6.85 7.49
C ALA A 364 -8.61 -6.26 8.35
N GLY A 365 -7.63 -5.66 7.70
CA GLY A 365 -6.55 -4.89 8.31
C GLY A 365 -6.73 -3.40 7.98
N GLY A 366 -6.97 -2.56 8.99
CA GLY A 366 -7.06 -1.11 8.81
C GLY A 366 -5.76 -0.43 9.21
N ALA A 367 -5.18 0.36 8.31
CA ALA A 367 -4.05 1.23 8.62
C ALA A 367 -4.59 2.62 8.95
N CYS A 368 -4.62 2.98 10.24
CA CYS A 368 -5.50 4.04 10.74
C CYS A 368 -4.75 5.05 11.61
N ALA A 369 -4.17 6.07 10.97
CA ALA A 369 -3.60 7.27 11.62
C ALA A 369 -2.84 7.00 12.95
N GLY A 370 -1.93 6.03 12.94
CA GLY A 370 -1.10 5.64 14.09
C GLY A 370 -1.41 4.26 14.68
N TYR A 371 -2.38 3.53 14.11
CA TYR A 371 -2.70 2.16 14.51
C TYR A 371 -2.89 1.24 13.30
N GLY A 372 -2.42 0.00 13.45
CA GLY A 372 -2.90 -1.14 12.67
C GLY A 372 -4.09 -1.79 13.40
N LEU A 373 -5.25 -1.81 12.76
CA LEU A 373 -6.47 -2.41 13.31
C LEU A 373 -6.74 -3.76 12.65
N LEU A 374 -7.11 -4.76 13.43
CA LEU A 374 -7.68 -6.01 12.93
C LEU A 374 -9.19 -5.98 13.11
N LEU A 375 -9.95 -6.21 12.04
CA LEU A 375 -11.41 -6.17 12.03
C LEU A 375 -12.00 -7.54 11.69
N ASP A 376 -13.13 -7.87 12.30
CA ASP A 376 -14.05 -8.93 11.87
C ASP A 376 -15.04 -8.34 10.87
N ILE A 377 -15.06 -8.89 9.65
CA ILE A 377 -15.94 -8.46 8.55
C ILE A 377 -16.88 -9.57 8.08
N ARG A 378 -17.13 -10.60 8.90
CA ARG A 378 -18.10 -11.67 8.58
C ARG A 378 -19.51 -11.17 8.36
N ASP A 379 -19.84 -10.02 8.91
CA ASP A 379 -20.94 -9.16 8.51
C ASP A 379 -20.34 -7.88 7.91
N PRO A 380 -20.28 -7.76 6.58
CA PRO A 380 -19.62 -6.63 5.93
C PRO A 380 -20.34 -5.29 6.17
N ALA A 381 -21.61 -5.30 6.56
CA ALA A 381 -22.32 -4.08 6.92
C ALA A 381 -21.97 -3.57 8.33
N HIS A 382 -21.44 -4.43 9.20
CA HIS A 382 -21.17 -4.11 10.61
C HIS A 382 -19.79 -4.65 11.06
N PRO A 383 -18.67 -4.15 10.50
CA PRO A 383 -17.33 -4.56 10.92
C PRO A 383 -17.09 -4.23 12.40
N VAL A 384 -16.38 -5.14 13.08
CA VAL A 384 -16.05 -5.03 14.51
C VAL A 384 -14.55 -5.11 14.71
N ARG A 385 -13.96 -4.18 15.47
CA ARG A 385 -12.54 -4.24 15.80
C ARG A 385 -12.23 -5.40 16.76
N LEU A 386 -11.28 -6.26 16.35
CA LEU A 386 -10.78 -7.39 17.14
C LEU A 386 -9.50 -7.02 17.93
N ALA A 387 -8.61 -6.24 17.31
CA ALA A 387 -7.34 -5.83 17.89
C ALA A 387 -6.88 -4.48 17.33
N ALA A 388 -5.95 -3.86 18.03
CA ALA A 388 -5.23 -2.68 17.59
C ALA A 388 -3.76 -2.80 18.02
N ALA A 389 -2.83 -2.43 17.16
CA ALA A 389 -1.41 -2.32 17.43
C ALA A 389 -0.92 -0.92 17.05
N SER A 390 0.03 -0.38 17.80
CA SER A 390 0.71 0.87 17.49
C SER A 390 2.22 0.65 17.55
N ASP A 391 2.98 1.50 16.88
CA ASP A 391 4.42 1.43 16.82
C ASP A 391 5.02 2.84 16.87
N SER A 392 5.95 3.09 17.79
CA SER A 392 6.63 4.38 17.92
C SER A 392 7.61 4.68 16.76
N ASN A 393 7.95 3.68 15.95
CA ASN A 393 8.75 3.84 14.73
C ASN A 393 7.91 4.16 13.50
N PHE A 394 6.58 4.18 13.62
CA PHE A 394 5.67 4.53 12.53
C PHE A 394 5.11 5.94 12.73
N ALA A 395 5.14 6.74 11.67
CA ALA A 395 4.57 8.08 11.66
C ALA A 395 3.22 8.14 10.94
N TYR A 396 3.00 7.31 9.90
CA TYR A 396 1.77 7.33 9.13
C TYR A 396 1.40 5.92 8.62
N TRP A 397 0.54 5.25 9.35
CA TRP A 397 0.02 3.93 8.98
C TRP A 397 -0.84 4.05 7.71
N HIS A 398 -0.41 3.39 6.63
CA HIS A 398 -0.95 3.61 5.29
C HIS A 398 -1.78 2.43 4.78
N SER A 399 -1.20 1.24 4.65
CA SER A 399 -1.87 0.07 4.07
C SER A 399 -1.62 -1.21 4.86
N ALA A 400 -2.35 -2.28 4.52
CA ALA A 400 -2.17 -3.61 5.10
C ALA A 400 -2.14 -4.69 4.02
N THR A 401 -1.39 -5.78 4.25
CA THR A 401 -1.36 -6.95 3.37
C THR A 401 -1.24 -8.22 4.20
N PHE A 402 -2.18 -9.18 4.02
CA PHE A 402 -2.15 -10.45 4.73
C PHE A 402 -1.32 -11.50 4.00
N SER A 403 -0.73 -12.46 4.73
CA SER A 403 -0.27 -13.72 4.14
C SER A 403 -1.47 -14.52 3.60
N ASN A 404 -1.22 -15.44 2.67
CA ASN A 404 -2.30 -16.22 2.03
C ASN A 404 -3.13 -17.06 3.02
N ASP A 405 -2.58 -17.45 4.15
CA ASP A 405 -3.26 -18.19 5.21
C ASP A 405 -3.83 -17.31 6.33
N ALA A 406 -3.65 -15.98 6.22
CA ALA A 406 -4.00 -14.98 7.22
C ALA A 406 -3.36 -15.25 8.60
N THR A 407 -2.16 -15.82 8.63
CA THR A 407 -1.38 -15.97 9.88
C THR A 407 -0.48 -14.77 10.14
N LYS A 408 -0.25 -13.93 9.11
CA LYS A 408 0.55 -12.71 9.17
C LYS A 408 -0.19 -11.54 8.52
N VAL A 409 0.15 -10.34 8.95
CA VAL A 409 -0.23 -9.09 8.29
C VAL A 409 0.97 -8.13 8.31
N ILE A 410 1.18 -7.46 7.20
CA ILE A 410 2.12 -6.35 7.06
C ILE A 410 1.32 -5.07 7.15
N PHE A 411 1.82 -4.08 7.88
CA PHE A 411 1.36 -2.70 7.80
C PHE A 411 2.51 -1.83 7.29
N THR A 412 2.19 -0.83 6.48
CA THR A 412 3.17 0.07 5.88
C THR A 412 3.18 1.42 6.58
N ASP A 413 4.35 2.02 6.73
CA ASP A 413 4.54 3.40 7.22
C ASP A 413 4.86 4.32 6.05
N GLU A 414 3.88 5.07 5.59
CA GLU A 414 4.08 6.11 4.58
C GLU A 414 4.57 7.42 5.22
N TRP A 415 5.65 7.37 5.97
CA TRP A 415 6.19 8.51 6.68
C TRP A 415 6.41 9.73 5.78
N GLY A 416 5.60 10.76 5.98
CA GLY A 416 5.62 11.99 5.20
C GLY A 416 4.70 12.00 4.00
N GLY A 417 3.78 11.00 3.87
CA GLY A 417 2.74 10.99 2.83
C GLY A 417 3.30 10.90 1.41
N GLY A 418 4.34 10.09 1.19
CA GLY A 418 4.93 9.86 -0.13
C GLY A 418 5.69 11.04 -0.75
N VAL A 419 5.70 12.22 -0.11
CA VAL A 419 6.28 13.44 -0.69
C VAL A 419 7.70 13.75 -0.21
N ALA A 420 8.35 12.83 0.51
CA ALA A 420 9.64 13.08 1.14
C ALA A 420 10.64 11.95 0.88
N PRO A 421 11.98 12.24 0.92
CA PRO A 421 13.01 11.23 0.81
C PRO A 421 13.15 10.51 2.14
N ARG A 422 12.74 9.24 2.23
CA ARG A 422 12.78 8.43 3.45
C ARG A 422 13.59 7.15 3.33
N CYS A 423 14.33 6.97 2.21
CA CYS A 423 15.18 5.81 1.97
C CYS A 423 16.67 6.18 1.82
N ARG A 424 17.10 7.27 2.47
CA ARG A 424 18.51 7.71 2.47
C ARG A 424 19.33 6.86 3.45
N ALA A 425 20.61 6.78 3.24
CA ALA A 425 21.53 6.08 4.15
C ALA A 425 21.52 6.64 5.58
N THR A 426 21.05 7.87 5.78
CA THR A 426 20.92 8.52 7.09
C THR A 426 19.57 8.27 7.77
N ASP A 427 18.60 7.72 7.07
CA ASP A 427 17.28 7.41 7.62
C ASP A 427 17.32 6.08 8.38
N LYS A 428 16.58 6.00 9.49
CA LYS A 428 16.47 4.76 10.25
C LYS A 428 15.77 3.68 9.42
N PRO A 429 16.24 2.43 9.47
CA PRO A 429 15.64 1.35 8.69
C PRO A 429 14.20 1.02 9.13
N GLU A 430 13.82 1.33 10.39
CA GLU A 430 12.47 1.08 10.90
C GLU A 430 11.47 2.19 10.54
N TRP A 431 11.93 3.34 10.03
CA TRP A 431 11.10 4.50 9.71
C TRP A 431 10.74 4.52 8.22
N GLY A 432 9.46 4.69 7.90
CA GLY A 432 8.99 4.59 6.51
C GLY A 432 9.15 3.18 5.94
N ALA A 433 8.94 2.18 6.76
CA ALA A 433 9.17 0.76 6.50
C ALA A 433 7.85 -0.04 6.57
N ASP A 434 7.93 -1.32 6.29
CA ASP A 434 6.89 -2.28 6.60
C ASP A 434 7.10 -2.85 8.00
N ALA A 435 6.03 -3.00 8.79
CA ALA A 435 6.04 -3.75 10.04
C ALA A 435 5.23 -5.04 9.88
N ILE A 436 5.84 -6.17 10.21
CA ILE A 436 5.28 -7.50 10.03
C ILE A 436 4.77 -8.01 11.37
N PHE A 437 3.50 -8.39 11.42
CA PHE A 437 2.85 -8.95 12.59
C PHE A 437 2.37 -10.38 12.31
N THR A 438 2.42 -11.25 13.34
CA THR A 438 1.67 -12.50 13.34
C THR A 438 0.31 -12.32 14.00
N LEU A 439 -0.68 -13.05 13.47
CA LEU A 439 -2.05 -13.07 14.00
C LEU A 439 -2.22 -14.26 14.92
N GLU A 440 -2.24 -14.02 16.23
CA GLU A 440 -2.48 -15.07 17.22
C GLU A 440 -3.97 -15.30 17.38
N ASN A 441 -4.40 -16.55 17.13
CA ASN A 441 -5.81 -16.93 17.17
C ASN A 441 -6.74 -16.01 16.38
N ARG A 442 -6.20 -15.28 15.37
CA ARG A 442 -6.90 -14.26 14.56
C ARG A 442 -7.53 -13.13 15.40
N ARG A 443 -6.97 -12.84 16.56
CA ARG A 443 -7.51 -11.86 17.51
C ARG A 443 -6.47 -10.95 18.16
N ALA A 444 -5.19 -11.24 17.96
CA ALA A 444 -4.11 -10.43 18.49
C ALA A 444 -3.02 -10.24 17.43
N LEU A 445 -2.40 -9.08 17.46
CA LEU A 445 -1.29 -8.70 16.59
C LEU A 445 0.00 -8.75 17.41
N GLN A 446 0.98 -9.53 16.96
CA GLN A 446 2.29 -9.61 17.59
C GLN A 446 3.37 -9.22 16.58
N PHE A 447 4.06 -8.11 16.84
CA PHE A 447 5.18 -7.62 16.04
C PHE A 447 6.29 -8.67 15.89
N ARG A 448 6.90 -8.75 14.70
CA ARG A 448 7.98 -9.70 14.39
C ARG A 448 9.22 -9.03 13.80
N GLY A 449 9.08 -8.09 12.90
CA GLY A 449 10.21 -7.45 12.24
C GLY A 449 9.79 -6.35 11.27
N TYR A 450 10.80 -5.66 10.75
CA TYR A 450 10.61 -4.63 9.72
C TYR A 450 11.22 -5.07 8.39
N TYR A 451 10.67 -4.55 7.30
CA TYR A 451 11.28 -4.60 5.98
C TYR A 451 11.38 -3.21 5.37
N LYS A 452 12.51 -2.94 4.70
CA LYS A 452 12.76 -1.76 3.89
C LYS A 452 13.82 -2.12 2.83
N PRO A 453 13.74 -1.60 1.58
CA PRO A 453 14.78 -1.80 0.58
C PRO A 453 16.16 -1.33 1.07
N ALA A 454 17.19 -2.12 0.78
CA ALA A 454 18.54 -1.88 1.30
C ALA A 454 19.30 -0.76 0.56
N ALA A 455 18.91 -0.41 -0.67
CA ALA A 455 19.60 0.60 -1.47
C ALA A 455 19.28 2.02 -0.98
N PRO A 456 20.30 2.82 -0.60
CA PRO A 456 20.06 4.19 -0.20
C PRO A 456 19.77 5.05 -1.42
N GLN A 457 18.63 5.76 -1.37
CA GLN A 457 18.24 6.76 -2.35
C GLN A 457 18.81 8.13 -2.01
N THR A 458 18.67 9.10 -2.92
CA THR A 458 19.14 10.47 -2.73
C THR A 458 18.09 11.36 -2.06
N SER A 459 18.44 12.61 -1.79
CA SER A 459 17.50 13.60 -1.27
C SER A 459 16.54 14.15 -2.32
N THR A 460 16.72 13.80 -3.60
CA THR A 460 15.85 14.19 -4.72
C THR A 460 14.85 13.09 -5.09
N GLU A 461 14.79 12.00 -4.33
CA GLU A 461 13.91 10.86 -4.55
C GLU A 461 12.92 10.72 -3.39
N ASN A 462 11.62 10.94 -3.65
CA ASN A 462 10.61 10.53 -2.70
C ASN A 462 10.59 9.00 -2.61
N CYS A 463 10.73 8.48 -1.43
CA CYS A 463 10.79 7.03 -1.21
C CYS A 463 10.30 6.70 0.19
N VAL A 464 9.33 5.79 0.27
CA VAL A 464 8.76 5.25 1.51
C VAL A 464 7.90 4.03 1.16
N ALA A 465 7.55 3.18 2.14
CA ALA A 465 6.65 2.05 1.94
C ALA A 465 5.26 2.49 1.44
N HIS A 466 4.73 1.82 0.42
CA HIS A 466 3.42 2.10 -0.15
C HIS A 466 2.64 0.80 -0.48
N ASN A 467 1.80 0.76 -1.51
CA ASN A 467 0.91 -0.35 -1.80
C ASN A 467 1.56 -1.50 -2.59
N GLY A 468 1.04 -2.70 -2.34
CA GLY A 468 1.45 -3.92 -3.02
C GLY A 468 0.53 -5.10 -2.70
N ASN A 469 0.85 -6.28 -3.23
CA ASN A 469 0.13 -7.51 -2.91
C ASN A 469 1.03 -8.73 -2.84
N VAL A 470 0.47 -9.86 -2.37
CA VAL A 470 1.20 -11.14 -2.32
C VAL A 470 1.23 -11.82 -3.68
N ILE A 471 2.41 -12.34 -4.05
CA ILE A 471 2.56 -13.23 -5.19
C ILE A 471 2.20 -14.65 -4.73
N PRO A 472 1.32 -15.37 -5.46
CA PRO A 472 0.83 -16.67 -5.04
C PRO A 472 1.86 -17.78 -5.29
N VAL A 473 2.99 -17.77 -4.60
CA VAL A 473 3.98 -18.85 -4.59
C VAL A 473 3.57 -19.87 -3.55
N PRO A 474 3.36 -21.16 -3.90
CA PRO A 474 2.90 -22.14 -2.93
C PRO A 474 3.95 -22.32 -1.81
N GLY A 475 3.51 -22.22 -0.55
CA GLY A 475 4.36 -22.46 0.63
C GLY A 475 5.32 -21.33 0.99
N ARG A 476 5.17 -20.14 0.38
CA ARG A 476 5.92 -18.93 0.72
C ARG A 476 5.01 -17.73 0.81
N ASP A 477 5.39 -16.78 1.63
CA ASP A 477 4.77 -15.46 1.71
C ASP A 477 5.73 -14.45 1.07
N ILE A 478 5.39 -14.03 -0.15
CA ILE A 478 6.19 -13.11 -0.96
C ILE A 478 5.32 -11.93 -1.34
N MET A 479 5.77 -10.71 -1.07
CA MET A 479 5.08 -9.47 -1.42
C MET A 479 5.84 -8.71 -2.48
N ILE A 480 5.12 -8.19 -3.48
CA ILE A 480 5.58 -7.14 -4.39
C ILE A 480 5.00 -5.81 -3.92
N GLN A 481 5.81 -4.75 -3.94
CA GLN A 481 5.44 -3.46 -3.37
C GLN A 481 6.08 -2.29 -4.10
N GLY A 482 5.35 -1.17 -4.23
CA GLY A 482 5.86 0.11 -4.69
C GLY A 482 6.52 0.90 -3.55
N TRP A 483 7.60 1.63 -3.88
CA TRP A 483 8.38 2.45 -2.97
C TRP A 483 8.62 3.84 -3.56
N TYR A 484 7.69 4.35 -4.32
CA TYR A 484 7.83 5.61 -5.07
C TYR A 484 9.12 5.62 -5.91
N GLN A 485 9.99 6.62 -5.81
CA GLN A 485 11.27 6.65 -6.53
C GLN A 485 12.32 5.68 -5.94
N GLY A 486 12.00 4.90 -4.91
CA GLY A 486 12.73 3.70 -4.53
C GLY A 486 12.39 2.48 -5.38
N GLY A 487 11.49 2.65 -6.36
CA GLY A 487 11.12 1.64 -7.35
C GLY A 487 10.16 0.58 -6.84
N VAL A 488 10.32 -0.64 -7.33
CA VAL A 488 9.51 -1.80 -6.98
C VAL A 488 10.40 -2.85 -6.33
N SER A 489 9.99 -3.34 -5.16
CA SER A 489 10.71 -4.37 -4.42
C SER A 489 9.85 -5.61 -4.22
N LEU A 490 10.44 -6.78 -4.44
CA LEU A 490 9.88 -8.10 -4.15
C LEU A 490 10.63 -8.70 -2.97
N PHE A 491 9.93 -9.03 -1.89
CA PHE A 491 10.56 -9.59 -0.71
C PHE A 491 9.79 -10.80 -0.16
N ASP A 492 10.54 -11.72 0.43
CA ASP A 492 10.05 -12.90 1.13
C ASP A 492 9.95 -12.61 2.62
N PHE A 493 8.74 -12.74 3.18
CA PHE A 493 8.45 -12.62 4.61
C PHE A 493 7.88 -13.92 5.21
N THR A 494 8.23 -15.06 4.59
CA THR A 494 7.87 -16.40 5.12
C THR A 494 8.36 -16.53 6.56
N ASP A 495 9.61 -16.09 6.82
CA ASP A 495 10.08 -15.78 8.19
C ASP A 495 9.83 -14.29 8.47
N PRO A 496 8.82 -13.95 9.27
CA PRO A 496 8.44 -12.56 9.51
C PRO A 496 9.47 -11.77 10.34
N ALA A 497 10.43 -12.46 10.99
CA ALA A 497 11.49 -11.82 11.76
C ALA A 497 12.70 -11.46 10.88
N HIS A 498 12.85 -12.10 9.73
CA HIS A 498 13.98 -11.92 8.82
C HIS A 498 13.51 -11.81 7.37
N PRO A 499 12.71 -10.80 7.01
CA PRO A 499 12.28 -10.59 5.63
C PRO A 499 13.49 -10.28 4.73
N MET A 500 13.44 -10.74 3.48
CA MET A 500 14.58 -10.63 2.57
C MET A 500 14.13 -10.22 1.16
N GLU A 501 14.78 -9.18 0.61
CA GLU A 501 14.58 -8.79 -0.80
C GLU A 501 15.07 -9.89 -1.73
N ILE A 502 14.27 -10.24 -2.75
CA ILE A 502 14.57 -11.32 -3.70
C ILE A 502 14.54 -10.86 -5.16
N ALA A 503 13.95 -9.70 -5.44
CA ALA A 503 13.98 -9.04 -6.74
C ALA A 503 13.68 -7.55 -6.58
N TYR A 504 14.12 -6.74 -7.55
CA TYR A 504 13.74 -5.32 -7.62
C TYR A 504 13.81 -4.79 -9.05
N PHE A 505 13.10 -3.68 -9.26
CA PHE A 505 13.30 -2.75 -10.37
C PHE A 505 13.29 -1.32 -9.83
N ASP A 506 14.19 -0.49 -10.34
CA ASP A 506 14.30 0.91 -9.93
C ASP A 506 14.66 1.80 -11.13
N ARG A 507 14.25 3.05 -11.06
CA ARG A 507 14.64 4.12 -11.98
C ARG A 507 15.29 5.27 -11.22
N GLY A 508 16.22 5.94 -11.86
CA GLY A 508 16.80 7.16 -11.32
C GLY A 508 15.76 8.27 -11.11
N PRO A 509 16.11 9.26 -10.29
CA PRO A 509 15.21 10.34 -9.91
C PRO A 509 14.62 11.07 -11.11
N MET A 510 13.48 11.73 -10.91
CA MET A 510 12.87 12.59 -11.92
C MET A 510 13.79 13.75 -12.28
N ASP A 511 14.41 14.38 -11.27
CA ASP A 511 15.34 15.49 -11.39
C ASP A 511 16.56 15.25 -10.48
N SER A 512 17.75 15.62 -10.93
CA SER A 512 19.01 15.40 -10.18
C SER A 512 19.27 16.47 -9.11
N THR A 513 18.53 17.59 -9.12
CA THR A 513 18.81 18.76 -8.29
C THR A 513 17.71 19.12 -7.32
N LYS A 514 16.47 18.72 -7.60
CA LYS A 514 15.30 18.97 -6.78
C LYS A 514 14.42 17.74 -6.65
N LEU A 515 13.67 17.66 -5.56
CA LEU A 515 12.69 16.63 -5.35
C LEU A 515 11.46 16.91 -6.22
N GLU A 516 11.19 16.03 -7.17
CA GLU A 516 9.96 15.97 -7.94
C GLU A 516 9.22 14.69 -7.65
N MET A 517 7.90 14.74 -7.71
CA MET A 517 7.07 13.56 -7.42
C MET A 517 7.09 12.57 -8.58
N ALA A 518 7.51 11.35 -8.30
CA ALA A 518 7.56 10.26 -9.27
C ALA A 518 7.67 8.90 -8.59
N GLY A 519 7.88 7.87 -9.40
CA GLY A 519 8.12 6.51 -8.96
C GLY A 519 6.87 5.66 -8.82
N SER A 520 7.04 4.45 -8.34
CA SER A 520 5.97 3.46 -8.22
C SER A 520 5.01 3.81 -7.09
N TRP A 521 3.78 4.24 -7.43
CA TRP A 521 2.68 4.39 -6.48
C TRP A 521 2.33 3.04 -5.88
N SER A 522 2.19 2.00 -6.70
CA SER A 522 1.86 0.65 -6.29
C SER A 522 2.41 -0.39 -7.25
N ALA A 523 2.52 -1.63 -6.80
CA ALA A 523 2.91 -2.76 -7.64
C ALA A 523 2.09 -4.01 -7.28
N TYR A 524 1.42 -4.61 -8.27
CA TYR A 524 0.55 -5.76 -8.06
C TYR A 524 0.86 -6.91 -9.00
N TRP A 525 0.94 -8.12 -8.44
CA TRP A 525 0.87 -9.33 -9.23
C TRP A 525 -0.56 -9.56 -9.71
N TYR A 526 -0.72 -9.69 -11.00
CA TYR A 526 -1.98 -10.06 -11.61
C TYR A 526 -1.76 -11.06 -12.75
N ASN A 527 -2.32 -12.25 -12.62
CA ASN A 527 -2.39 -13.29 -13.65
C ASN A 527 -1.06 -13.61 -14.36
N GLY A 528 0.08 -13.47 -13.70
CA GLY A 528 1.38 -13.90 -14.22
C GLY A 528 2.36 -12.78 -14.53
N TYR A 529 1.94 -11.53 -14.37
CA TYR A 529 2.76 -10.33 -14.51
C TYR A 529 2.64 -9.44 -13.30
N ILE A 530 3.58 -8.51 -13.14
CA ILE A 530 3.51 -7.43 -12.17
C ILE A 530 3.19 -6.16 -12.93
N TYR A 531 2.20 -5.43 -12.46
CA TYR A 531 1.82 -4.11 -12.96
C TYR A 531 2.09 -3.08 -11.89
N SER A 532 2.74 -1.98 -12.29
CA SER A 532 3.01 -0.86 -11.40
C SER A 532 2.53 0.42 -12.05
N THR A 533 1.81 1.22 -11.28
CA THR A 533 1.50 2.57 -11.68
C THR A 533 2.66 3.48 -11.28
N GLU A 534 3.29 4.06 -12.25
CA GLU A 534 4.35 5.04 -12.04
C GLU A 534 3.73 6.45 -12.13
N ILE A 535 3.87 7.21 -11.05
CA ILE A 535 3.18 8.48 -10.79
C ILE A 535 3.20 9.42 -12.00
N SER A 536 4.36 9.60 -12.62
CA SER A 536 4.58 10.60 -13.68
C SER A 536 4.90 9.99 -15.04
N ARG A 537 5.18 8.66 -15.10
CA ARG A 537 5.64 8.00 -16.33
C ARG A 537 4.65 7.00 -16.92
N GLY A 538 3.59 6.60 -16.16
CA GLY A 538 2.47 5.82 -16.67
C GLY A 538 2.35 4.42 -16.09
N LEU A 539 2.06 3.42 -16.93
CA LEU A 539 1.86 2.03 -16.52
C LEU A 539 3.08 1.19 -16.91
N ASP A 540 3.71 0.57 -15.93
CA ASP A 540 4.80 -0.38 -16.10
C ASP A 540 4.32 -1.83 -15.97
N VAL A 541 4.86 -2.71 -16.79
CA VAL A 541 4.63 -4.15 -16.73
C VAL A 541 5.95 -4.87 -16.55
N PHE A 542 6.02 -5.76 -15.55
CA PHE A 542 7.22 -6.56 -15.28
C PHE A 542 6.92 -8.05 -15.30
N GLU A 543 7.98 -8.83 -15.54
CA GLU A 543 7.97 -10.27 -15.30
C GLU A 543 9.11 -10.66 -14.37
N LEU A 544 8.87 -11.71 -13.58
CA LEU A 544 9.89 -12.30 -12.71
C LEU A 544 10.88 -13.15 -13.53
N GLN A 545 12.14 -13.09 -13.16
CA GLN A 545 13.20 -13.92 -13.70
C GLN A 545 13.61 -14.98 -12.68
N PRO A 546 13.86 -16.24 -13.09
CA PRO A 546 14.28 -17.28 -12.18
C PRO A 546 15.67 -16.98 -11.59
N SER A 547 15.84 -17.35 -10.33
CA SER A 547 17.07 -17.13 -9.59
C SER A 547 17.29 -18.21 -8.52
N ALA A 548 18.41 -18.15 -7.81
CA ALA A 548 18.64 -19.00 -6.66
C ALA A 548 17.61 -18.77 -5.52
N LEU A 549 16.99 -17.59 -5.48
CA LEU A 549 16.02 -17.19 -4.46
C LEU A 549 14.57 -17.49 -4.84
N LEU A 550 14.27 -17.60 -6.14
CA LEU A 550 12.94 -17.89 -6.68
C LEU A 550 13.10 -18.72 -7.96
N SER A 551 12.74 -20.00 -7.91
CA SER A 551 12.94 -20.91 -9.04
C SER A 551 11.91 -20.71 -10.14
N GLN A 552 12.19 -21.23 -11.35
CA GLN A 552 11.23 -21.22 -12.46
C GLN A 552 9.95 -21.97 -12.10
N ASN A 553 10.05 -23.10 -11.35
CA ASN A 553 8.86 -23.85 -10.92
C ASN A 553 8.00 -23.05 -9.95
N GLU A 554 8.59 -22.22 -9.08
CA GLU A 554 7.86 -21.34 -8.17
C GLU A 554 7.12 -20.23 -8.95
N ILE A 555 7.78 -19.63 -9.94
CA ILE A 555 7.16 -18.63 -10.84
C ILE A 555 6.02 -19.26 -11.64
N ASP A 556 6.24 -20.43 -12.23
CA ASP A 556 5.22 -21.12 -13.02
C ASP A 556 4.04 -21.59 -12.15
N ALA A 557 4.29 -22.00 -10.90
CA ALA A 557 3.22 -22.32 -9.95
C ALA A 557 2.38 -21.08 -9.59
N ALA A 558 3.02 -19.93 -9.42
CA ALA A 558 2.32 -18.66 -9.20
C ALA A 558 1.44 -18.28 -10.40
N LYS A 559 1.90 -18.53 -11.62
CA LYS A 559 1.14 -18.28 -12.87
C LYS A 559 -0.11 -19.17 -13.04
N LEU A 560 -0.21 -20.28 -12.30
CA LEU A 560 -1.41 -21.15 -12.30
C LEU A 560 -2.59 -20.54 -11.55
N VAL A 561 -2.35 -19.62 -10.63
CA VAL A 561 -3.41 -18.91 -9.91
C VAL A 561 -3.92 -17.78 -10.80
N LYS A 562 -5.19 -17.86 -11.18
CA LYS A 562 -5.86 -16.86 -12.00
C LYS A 562 -7.05 -16.30 -11.26
N VAL A 563 -7.20 -14.99 -11.31
CA VAL A 563 -8.32 -14.26 -10.74
C VAL A 563 -9.01 -13.43 -11.80
N ALA A 564 -10.33 -13.28 -11.69
CA ALA A 564 -11.11 -12.48 -12.64
C ALA A 564 -11.00 -10.98 -12.35
N TYR A 565 -10.75 -10.63 -11.10
CA TYR A 565 -10.62 -9.26 -10.60
C TYR A 565 -9.48 -9.21 -9.60
N GLN A 566 -8.81 -8.07 -9.54
CA GLN A 566 -7.94 -7.69 -8.44
C GLN A 566 -8.16 -6.21 -8.18
N ASN A 567 -8.44 -5.87 -6.93
CA ASN A 567 -8.58 -4.48 -6.51
C ASN A 567 -7.52 -4.15 -5.47
N VAL A 568 -7.26 -2.87 -5.34
CA VAL A 568 -6.50 -2.35 -4.19
C VAL A 568 -7.24 -2.76 -2.92
N GLN A 569 -6.52 -3.17 -1.90
CA GLN A 569 -7.08 -3.50 -0.58
C GLN A 569 -8.11 -4.65 -0.58
N ASP A 570 -8.20 -5.43 -1.66
CA ASP A 570 -9.00 -6.66 -1.70
C ASP A 570 -8.07 -7.88 -1.84
N GLN A 571 -7.87 -8.59 -0.75
CA GLN A 571 -7.06 -9.78 -0.76
C GLN A 571 -7.90 -11.03 -1.05
N GLN A 572 -7.46 -11.81 -2.04
CA GLN A 572 -8.09 -13.06 -2.41
C GLN A 572 -7.20 -14.24 -2.01
N ARG A 573 -7.85 -15.32 -1.55
CA ARG A 573 -7.13 -16.53 -1.18
C ARG A 573 -6.64 -17.27 -2.41
N ALA A 574 -5.33 -17.36 -2.57
CA ALA A 574 -4.71 -18.18 -3.61
C ALA A 574 -4.89 -19.67 -3.30
N THR A 575 -5.28 -20.40 -4.33
CA THR A 575 -5.33 -21.87 -4.32
C THR A 575 -4.70 -22.40 -5.61
N TRP A 576 -3.93 -23.46 -5.51
CA TRP A 576 -3.22 -24.03 -6.65
C TRP A 576 -3.88 -25.32 -7.11
N PRO A 577 -4.06 -25.51 -8.43
CA PRO A 577 -4.46 -26.80 -8.96
C PRO A 577 -3.34 -27.82 -8.70
N ALA A 578 -3.72 -29.07 -8.46
CA ALA A 578 -2.74 -30.15 -8.38
C ALA A 578 -1.99 -30.26 -9.71
N SER A 579 -0.69 -30.01 -9.70
CA SER A 579 0.16 -30.08 -10.88
C SER A 579 1.59 -30.48 -10.53
N PHE A 580 2.32 -31.03 -11.50
CA PHE A 580 3.73 -31.36 -11.32
C PHE A 580 4.59 -30.12 -11.06
N VAL A 581 4.21 -28.98 -11.61
CA VAL A 581 4.86 -27.67 -11.38
C VAL A 581 4.77 -27.29 -9.90
N VAL A 582 3.59 -27.39 -9.28
CA VAL A 582 3.41 -27.10 -7.84
C VAL A 582 4.23 -28.06 -6.98
N ALA A 583 4.25 -29.36 -7.32
CA ALA A 583 5.08 -30.33 -6.61
C ALA A 583 6.57 -29.96 -6.70
N ARG A 584 7.07 -29.60 -7.90
CA ARG A 584 8.46 -29.18 -8.13
C ARG A 584 8.81 -27.87 -7.40
N ALA A 585 7.88 -26.92 -7.34
CA ALA A 585 8.08 -25.68 -6.59
C ALA A 585 8.39 -25.97 -5.11
N TYR A 586 7.63 -26.83 -4.47
CA TYR A 586 7.93 -27.28 -3.11
C TYR A 586 9.26 -28.03 -3.00
N VAL A 587 9.63 -28.87 -3.99
CA VAL A 587 10.92 -29.58 -3.99
C VAL A 587 12.08 -28.61 -4.11
N ASP A 588 11.96 -27.56 -4.94
CA ASP A 588 12.98 -26.52 -5.07
C ASP A 588 13.17 -25.75 -3.75
N GLN A 589 12.07 -25.49 -3.03
CA GLN A 589 12.13 -24.89 -1.70
C GLN A 589 12.80 -25.80 -0.68
N LEU A 590 12.48 -27.11 -0.69
CA LEU A 590 13.10 -28.12 0.18
C LEU A 590 14.61 -28.26 -0.07
N GLU A 591 15.04 -28.15 -1.33
CA GLU A 591 16.45 -28.12 -1.69
C GLU A 591 17.14 -26.87 -1.13
N ARG A 592 16.55 -25.70 -1.35
CA ARG A 592 17.06 -24.40 -0.88
C ARG A 592 17.16 -24.35 0.64
N SER A 593 16.13 -24.82 1.36
CA SER A 593 16.09 -24.86 2.83
C SER A 593 16.87 -26.03 3.43
N LYS A 594 17.42 -26.94 2.61
CA LYS A 594 17.99 -28.22 3.06
C LYS A 594 17.01 -29.02 3.90
N GLY A 595 15.72 -28.91 3.58
CA GLY A 595 14.63 -29.62 4.26
C GLY A 595 14.66 -31.13 4.10
N LEU A 596 15.30 -31.62 3.02
CA LEU A 596 15.63 -33.02 2.80
C LEU A 596 17.09 -33.18 2.36
N PRO A 597 17.73 -34.36 2.59
CA PRO A 597 19.04 -34.67 2.04
C PRO A 597 19.06 -34.62 0.50
N ALA A 598 20.20 -34.28 -0.10
CA ALA A 598 20.31 -34.07 -1.55
C ALA A 598 19.96 -35.29 -2.40
N ASP A 599 20.30 -36.50 -1.91
CA ASP A 599 19.94 -37.77 -2.55
C ASP A 599 18.42 -37.99 -2.52
N ARG A 600 17.74 -37.59 -1.44
CA ARG A 600 16.28 -37.65 -1.34
C ARG A 600 15.61 -36.64 -2.26
N ILE A 601 16.12 -35.41 -2.36
CA ILE A 601 15.66 -34.39 -3.33
C ILE A 601 15.74 -34.96 -4.75
N SER A 602 16.91 -35.55 -5.11
CA SER A 602 17.13 -36.18 -6.43
C SER A 602 16.15 -37.33 -6.71
N ALA A 603 15.92 -38.19 -5.72
CA ALA A 603 14.96 -39.31 -5.83
C ALA A 603 13.51 -38.82 -6.02
N VAL A 604 13.10 -37.75 -5.31
CA VAL A 604 11.76 -37.15 -5.45
C VAL A 604 11.59 -36.53 -6.85
N ARG A 605 12.60 -35.79 -7.35
CA ARG A 605 12.58 -35.21 -8.70
C ARG A 605 12.46 -36.30 -9.77
N THR A 606 13.23 -37.39 -9.64
CA THR A 606 13.18 -38.54 -10.53
C THR A 606 11.79 -39.22 -10.52
N SER A 607 11.23 -39.42 -9.33
CA SER A 607 9.89 -40.00 -9.17
C SER A 607 8.78 -39.14 -9.80
N LEU A 608 8.83 -37.85 -9.60
CA LEU A 608 7.90 -36.89 -10.24
C LEU A 608 8.02 -36.93 -11.77
N THR A 609 9.25 -36.93 -12.30
CA THR A 609 9.51 -36.97 -13.75
C THR A 609 9.00 -38.30 -14.38
N ASN A 610 9.24 -39.43 -13.72
CA ASN A 610 8.76 -40.70 -14.19
C ASN A 610 7.22 -40.80 -14.14
N ALA A 611 6.61 -40.30 -13.05
CA ALA A 611 5.16 -40.26 -12.92
C ALA A 611 4.49 -39.37 -13.97
N GLU A 612 5.12 -38.25 -14.31
CA GLU A 612 4.61 -37.31 -15.33
C GLU A 612 4.58 -37.92 -16.74
N ARG A 613 5.59 -38.73 -17.06
CA ARG A 613 5.67 -39.50 -18.32
C ARG A 613 4.75 -40.72 -18.37
N ALA A 614 4.37 -41.23 -17.22
CA ALA A 614 3.48 -42.38 -17.12
C ALA A 614 2.01 -41.98 -17.30
N SER A 615 1.12 -42.94 -17.52
CA SER A 615 -0.32 -42.75 -17.63
C SER A 615 -1.10 -43.86 -16.87
N GLY A 616 -2.39 -43.63 -16.64
CA GLY A 616 -3.30 -44.59 -16.04
C GLY A 616 -2.80 -45.16 -14.69
N ALA A 617 -2.93 -46.46 -14.51
CA ALA A 617 -2.54 -47.14 -13.28
C ALA A 617 -1.06 -46.99 -12.92
N SER A 618 -0.16 -46.92 -13.91
CA SER A 618 1.27 -46.76 -13.67
C SER A 618 1.56 -45.41 -13.03
N ARG A 619 0.99 -44.29 -13.55
CA ARG A 619 1.09 -42.95 -12.94
C ARG A 619 0.54 -42.94 -11.52
N LYS A 620 -0.68 -43.49 -11.34
CA LYS A 620 -1.35 -43.55 -10.04
C LYS A 620 -0.49 -44.29 -9.01
N ASN A 621 0.04 -45.45 -9.36
CA ASN A 621 0.87 -46.28 -8.45
C ASN A 621 2.17 -45.54 -8.09
N ALA A 622 2.86 -44.93 -9.06
CA ALA A 622 4.08 -44.18 -8.84
C ALA A 622 3.87 -43.01 -7.88
N LEU A 623 2.81 -42.22 -8.09
CA LEU A 623 2.49 -41.05 -7.25
C LEU A 623 2.03 -41.49 -5.84
N THR A 624 1.28 -42.57 -5.71
CA THR A 624 0.88 -43.11 -4.42
C THR A 624 2.09 -43.59 -3.62
N ALA A 625 3.02 -44.31 -4.28
CA ALA A 625 4.26 -44.78 -3.65
C ALA A 625 5.14 -43.57 -3.22
N LEU A 626 5.28 -42.57 -4.07
CA LEU A 626 5.99 -41.33 -3.75
C LEU A 626 5.37 -40.65 -2.53
N ALA A 627 4.06 -40.46 -2.51
CA ALA A 627 3.37 -39.81 -1.38
C ALA A 627 3.57 -40.58 -0.06
N THR A 628 3.48 -41.90 -0.11
CA THR A 628 3.72 -42.75 1.08
C THR A 628 5.17 -42.66 1.57
N GLN A 629 6.14 -42.53 0.67
CA GLN A 629 7.52 -42.36 1.05
C GLN A 629 7.77 -40.98 1.67
N LEU A 630 7.17 -39.90 1.08
CA LEU A 630 7.27 -38.54 1.62
C LEU A 630 6.65 -38.41 3.02
N ASP A 631 5.57 -39.16 3.34
CA ASP A 631 5.04 -39.17 4.71
C ASP A 631 6.06 -39.71 5.72
N ARG A 632 6.85 -40.70 5.34
CA ARG A 632 7.94 -41.22 6.17
C ARG A 632 9.10 -40.23 6.28
N ASP A 633 9.46 -39.58 5.16
CA ASP A 633 10.53 -38.61 5.11
C ASP A 633 10.22 -37.35 5.95
N ALA A 634 8.93 -37.01 6.08
CA ALA A 634 8.49 -35.84 6.84
C ALA A 634 8.89 -35.89 8.33
N ALA A 635 8.91 -37.09 8.93
CA ALA A 635 9.27 -37.24 10.35
C ALA A 635 10.72 -36.86 10.68
N GLY A 636 11.63 -36.96 9.70
CA GLY A 636 13.05 -36.58 9.87
C GLY A 636 13.44 -35.30 9.15
N SER A 637 12.48 -34.60 8.55
CA SER A 637 12.74 -33.38 7.75
C SER A 637 12.85 -32.14 8.61
N ALA A 638 13.78 -31.25 8.28
CA ALA A 638 13.85 -29.91 8.85
C ALA A 638 12.67 -29.01 8.39
N ASP A 639 11.95 -29.39 7.33
CA ASP A 639 10.75 -28.70 6.82
C ASP A 639 9.63 -29.69 6.51
N SER A 640 9.12 -30.34 7.56
CA SER A 640 8.10 -31.37 7.46
C SER A 640 6.81 -30.89 6.77
N LYS A 641 6.44 -29.62 6.95
CA LYS A 641 5.25 -29.03 6.32
C LYS A 641 5.35 -29.05 4.79
N LYS A 642 6.49 -28.67 4.22
CA LYS A 642 6.68 -28.69 2.77
C LYS A 642 6.79 -30.12 2.22
N VAL A 643 7.42 -31.04 2.95
CA VAL A 643 7.45 -32.46 2.54
C VAL A 643 6.02 -33.02 2.46
N LEU A 644 5.18 -32.76 3.47
CA LEU A 644 3.77 -33.14 3.46
C LEU A 644 2.97 -32.45 2.35
N ALA A 645 3.32 -31.20 2.00
CA ALA A 645 2.70 -30.50 0.87
C ALA A 645 3.01 -31.20 -0.48
N VAL A 646 4.26 -31.64 -0.72
CA VAL A 646 4.59 -32.46 -1.90
C VAL A 646 3.79 -33.75 -1.90
N ALA A 647 3.70 -34.43 -0.75
CA ALA A 647 2.90 -35.66 -0.62
C ALA A 647 1.41 -35.45 -0.92
N ALA A 648 0.85 -34.32 -0.46
CA ALA A 648 -0.55 -33.95 -0.74
C ALA A 648 -0.79 -33.70 -2.24
N VAL A 649 0.10 -32.98 -2.91
CA VAL A 649 0.03 -32.75 -4.35
C VAL A 649 0.16 -34.08 -5.12
N ALA A 650 1.11 -34.96 -4.73
CA ALA A 650 1.26 -36.25 -5.36
C ALA A 650 0.00 -37.11 -5.22
N ARG A 651 -0.66 -37.14 -4.05
CA ARG A 651 -1.95 -37.82 -3.85
C ARG A 651 -3.06 -37.24 -4.72
N ALA A 652 -3.11 -35.93 -4.85
CA ALA A 652 -4.11 -35.26 -5.69
C ALA A 652 -3.93 -35.60 -7.17
N LEU A 653 -2.69 -35.69 -7.65
CA LEU A 653 -2.35 -36.12 -9.02
C LEU A 653 -2.58 -37.63 -9.28
N ALA A 654 -2.64 -38.43 -8.22
CA ALA A 654 -2.90 -39.86 -8.32
C ALA A 654 -4.40 -40.23 -8.43
N ARG A 655 -5.31 -39.28 -8.21
CA ARG A 655 -6.78 -39.47 -8.32
C ARG A 655 -7.23 -39.51 -9.76
#